data_7089c4113394a9fce18be3e9d8863139
#
_entry.id   7089c4113394a9fce18be3e9d8863139
#
_cell.length_a   1.000
_cell.length_b   1.000
_cell.length_c   1.000
_cell.angle_alpha   90.00
_cell.angle_beta   90.00
_cell.angle_gamma   90.00
#
_symmetry.space_group_name_H-M   'P 1'
#
loop_
_entity.id
_entity.type
_entity.pdbx_description
1 polymer ?
#
loop_
_entity_poly.entity_id
_entity_poly.type
_entity_poly.pdbx_seq_one_letter_code
_entity_poly.pdbx_strand_id
1 'polypeptide(L)'
;MYKTFEMELAGRPLKVDVGRVAKQANGAVLMHYGDTTVLCTATASEKPRDGIDFFPLSVEYNERMYAVGKIPGGFNKREGKASENAILTCRVIDRPMRPLFPKDYRNDVTLENLVLSVDQDCAPELTAMLGAAIATTISDIPFDGPISTTQVGLVDGEFVFNPTAAQRAVSDMALTVASTREKVIMIEAGANEVPEQQMIDAIFAAHELNQKVIAFIDTIVAECGKPKHEYESCAVPEELFAAIKEIVTPEEMEVAVFSDDKQTREENIRVVTEKLEEAFAENEEWLAVLPEAVYQYQKKTVRKMILKDHKRPDGREIDQIRPLAAEVDLIPRVHGSAMFTRGQTQICNICTLAPLSEAQKLDGLDEAETTKRYMHHYNFPSYSVGETKPSRGPGRREIGHGALAERALLPVLPSEAEFPYAIRTVSETFESNGSTSQASVCASSMSLMSAGVPIKAAVAGISCGLVTGDTDDTDDDYLVLTDIQGLEDFFGDMDFKVAGTHKGITAIQMDIKIHGLTRPIIEEAIAKTRKARLYIIDEVMNKAIDAPRAQVGEFAPKIVQMQIDPQKIGDVVGQRGKTINAIIEQTGVKIDITDDGAVSICGTDAKSMEEAQKLIHIIVTDFEAGQVLEGKVVSIKDFGAFLEFAPGKEGMVHISKLSKERVNRVEDVLTLGDVVKVVCLGKDKMGRISFSMKDVAE
;
A
#
# COMPACT_ATOMS: atom_id res chain seq x y z
N MET A 1 29.54 -10.43 -30.69
CA MET A 1 30.01 -11.03 -29.42
C MET A 1 29.41 -10.17 -28.30
N TYR A 2 28.80 -10.77 -27.29
CA TYR A 2 28.30 -9.97 -26.15
C TYR A 2 29.44 -9.64 -25.19
N LYS A 3 29.25 -8.58 -24.37
CA LYS A 3 30.20 -8.19 -23.33
C LYS A 3 29.57 -8.41 -21.96
N THR A 4 30.41 -8.74 -20.98
CA THR A 4 30.04 -8.96 -19.59
C THR A 4 30.86 -8.02 -18.70
N PHE A 5 30.17 -7.33 -17.79
CA PHE A 5 30.75 -6.45 -16.79
C PHE A 5 30.36 -6.96 -15.40
N GLU A 6 31.30 -6.89 -14.44
CA GLU A 6 31.10 -7.44 -13.10
C GLU A 6 31.63 -6.47 -12.02
N MET A 7 30.90 -6.37 -10.92
CA MET A 7 31.36 -5.70 -9.69
C MET A 7 30.79 -6.44 -8.47
N GLU A 8 31.37 -6.20 -7.31
CA GLU A 8 30.76 -6.60 -6.04
C GLU A 8 29.86 -5.45 -5.51
N LEU A 9 28.61 -5.77 -5.20
CA LEU A 9 27.64 -4.84 -4.64
C LEU A 9 27.09 -5.40 -3.31
N ALA A 10 27.34 -4.70 -2.21
CA ALA A 10 26.93 -5.12 -0.86
C ALA A 10 27.28 -6.60 -0.56
N GLY A 11 28.52 -7.00 -0.89
CA GLY A 11 29.07 -8.35 -0.63
C GLY A 11 28.56 -9.45 -1.57
N ARG A 12 27.88 -9.11 -2.67
CA ARG A 12 27.35 -10.06 -3.66
C ARG A 12 27.72 -9.67 -5.07
N PRO A 13 27.89 -10.64 -5.99
CA PRO A 13 28.27 -10.36 -7.36
C PRO A 13 27.11 -9.70 -8.12
N LEU A 14 27.35 -8.56 -8.74
CA LEU A 14 26.51 -7.92 -9.72
C LEU A 14 27.15 -8.06 -11.09
N LYS A 15 26.42 -8.66 -12.05
CA LYS A 15 26.90 -8.91 -13.40
C LYS A 15 25.92 -8.38 -14.42
N VAL A 16 26.44 -7.76 -15.49
CA VAL A 16 25.68 -7.16 -16.57
C VAL A 16 26.14 -7.71 -17.91
N ASP A 17 25.27 -8.44 -18.62
CA ASP A 17 25.52 -8.90 -19.98
C ASP A 17 24.86 -7.95 -20.99
N VAL A 18 25.66 -7.34 -21.87
CA VAL A 18 25.20 -6.41 -22.93
C VAL A 18 25.37 -7.05 -24.30
N GLY A 19 24.32 -6.96 -25.13
CA GLY A 19 24.31 -7.50 -26.50
C GLY A 19 24.09 -9.00 -26.61
N ARG A 20 23.73 -9.67 -25.51
CA ARG A 20 23.46 -11.10 -25.46
C ARG A 20 22.03 -11.45 -25.95
N VAL A 21 21.04 -10.68 -25.50
CA VAL A 21 19.61 -10.90 -25.75
C VAL A 21 18.91 -9.61 -26.18
N ALA A 22 17.68 -9.70 -26.65
CA ALA A 22 16.79 -8.58 -26.97
C ALA A 22 17.44 -7.49 -27.88
N LYS A 23 18.15 -7.90 -28.91
CA LYS A 23 18.95 -7.00 -29.80
C LYS A 23 18.14 -6.04 -30.66
N GLN A 24 16.80 -6.18 -30.70
CA GLN A 24 15.92 -5.27 -31.44
C GLN A 24 15.51 -4.05 -30.60
N ALA A 25 15.68 -4.10 -29.26
CA ALA A 25 15.46 -2.94 -28.41
C ALA A 25 16.56 -1.89 -28.59
N ASN A 26 16.25 -0.62 -28.35
CA ASN A 26 17.23 0.47 -28.39
C ASN A 26 18.36 0.23 -27.38
N GLY A 27 18.02 -0.25 -26.18
CA GLY A 27 18.96 -0.72 -25.17
C GLY A 27 18.44 -2.00 -24.49
N ALA A 28 19.35 -2.93 -24.17
CA ALA A 28 18.99 -4.16 -23.46
C ALA A 28 20.16 -4.69 -22.65
N VAL A 29 19.88 -5.12 -21.44
CA VAL A 29 20.81 -5.78 -20.54
C VAL A 29 20.19 -6.99 -19.87
N LEU A 30 20.97 -8.05 -19.68
CA LEU A 30 20.62 -9.17 -18.83
C LEU A 30 21.38 -9.00 -17.52
N MET A 31 20.64 -8.67 -16.47
CA MET A 31 21.17 -8.39 -15.15
C MET A 31 21.22 -9.66 -14.33
N HIS A 32 22.30 -9.84 -13.56
CA HIS A 32 22.44 -10.88 -12.55
C HIS A 32 22.91 -10.25 -11.24
N TYR A 33 22.14 -10.40 -10.18
CA TYR A 33 22.54 -10.02 -8.83
C TYR A 33 22.41 -11.25 -7.93
N GLY A 34 23.54 -11.85 -7.52
CA GLY A 34 23.52 -13.23 -7.06
C GLY A 34 22.89 -14.14 -8.14
N ASP A 35 21.96 -14.99 -7.75
CA ASP A 35 21.19 -15.85 -8.67
C ASP A 35 19.91 -15.19 -9.20
N THR A 36 19.59 -13.97 -8.78
CA THR A 36 18.49 -13.19 -9.38
C THR A 36 18.87 -12.74 -10.78
N THR A 37 18.01 -13.03 -11.75
CA THR A 37 18.23 -12.66 -13.15
C THR A 37 17.02 -11.89 -13.68
N VAL A 38 17.27 -10.69 -14.22
CA VAL A 38 16.24 -9.81 -14.82
C VAL A 38 16.69 -9.35 -16.20
N LEU A 39 15.85 -9.52 -17.20
CA LEU A 39 16.03 -8.91 -18.51
C LEU A 39 15.40 -7.51 -18.49
N CYS A 40 16.20 -6.47 -18.74
CA CYS A 40 15.75 -5.09 -18.80
C CYS A 40 15.96 -4.53 -20.21
N THR A 41 14.92 -3.93 -20.79
CA THR A 41 14.95 -3.34 -22.13
C THR A 41 14.42 -1.91 -22.10
N ALA A 42 14.96 -1.08 -23.00
CA ALA A 42 14.45 0.25 -23.29
C ALA A 42 14.19 0.36 -24.81
N THR A 43 12.99 0.77 -25.18
CA THR A 43 12.56 0.91 -26.56
C THR A 43 11.82 2.22 -26.74
N ALA A 44 12.14 2.98 -27.79
CA ALA A 44 11.45 4.22 -28.14
C ALA A 44 10.84 4.14 -29.55
N SER A 45 9.72 4.87 -29.76
CA SER A 45 9.18 5.08 -31.10
C SER A 45 10.06 6.01 -31.92
N GLU A 46 10.01 5.92 -33.24
CA GLU A 46 10.79 6.80 -34.14
C GLU A 46 10.24 8.24 -34.14
N LYS A 47 8.93 8.41 -33.88
CA LYS A 47 8.25 9.71 -33.87
C LYS A 47 7.22 9.77 -32.76
N PRO A 48 6.88 10.96 -32.26
CA PRO A 48 5.74 11.14 -31.35
C PRO A 48 4.42 10.80 -32.05
N ARG A 49 3.41 10.44 -31.27
CA ARG A 49 2.03 10.29 -31.78
C ARG A 49 1.40 11.67 -32.01
N ASP A 50 0.55 11.76 -33.03
CA ASP A 50 -0.19 12.99 -33.31
C ASP A 50 -1.02 13.45 -32.11
N GLY A 51 -0.94 14.72 -31.76
CA GLY A 51 -1.73 15.35 -30.71
C GLY A 51 -1.32 14.97 -29.27
N ILE A 52 -0.13 14.40 -29.05
CA ILE A 52 0.38 14.07 -27.74
C ILE A 52 0.90 15.33 -27.01
N ASP A 53 0.41 15.61 -25.82
CA ASP A 53 0.74 16.78 -25.01
C ASP A 53 1.60 16.44 -23.77
N PHE A 54 1.94 15.16 -23.56
CA PHE A 54 2.77 14.70 -22.46
C PHE A 54 3.84 13.71 -22.91
N PHE A 55 4.83 13.45 -22.09
CA PHE A 55 5.85 12.41 -22.32
C PHE A 55 5.31 11.03 -21.99
N PRO A 56 5.09 10.13 -22.98
CA PRO A 56 4.48 8.83 -22.78
C PRO A 56 5.53 7.77 -22.39
N LEU A 57 6.01 7.81 -21.14
CA LEU A 57 6.85 6.79 -20.56
C LEU A 57 6.00 5.67 -19.96
N SER A 58 6.17 4.44 -20.45
CA SER A 58 5.58 3.22 -19.90
C SER A 58 6.66 2.37 -19.25
N VAL A 59 6.47 2.02 -17.98
CA VAL A 59 7.35 1.09 -17.27
C VAL A 59 6.54 -0.17 -16.95
N GLU A 60 7.09 -1.32 -17.33
CA GLU A 60 6.51 -2.63 -17.06
C GLU A 60 7.49 -3.47 -16.23
N TYR A 61 6.97 -4.15 -15.22
CA TYR A 61 7.69 -5.11 -14.40
C TYR A 61 6.91 -6.42 -14.41
N ASN A 62 7.48 -7.43 -15.04
CA ASN A 62 6.82 -8.69 -15.31
C ASN A 62 7.29 -9.77 -14.35
N GLU A 63 6.50 -10.03 -13.32
CA GLU A 63 6.66 -11.16 -12.41
C GLU A 63 6.24 -12.44 -13.10
N ARG A 64 7.13 -13.45 -13.10
CA ARG A 64 6.85 -14.77 -13.64
C ARG A 64 7.04 -15.83 -12.55
N MET A 65 6.01 -16.62 -12.29
CA MET A 65 6.03 -17.61 -11.21
C MET A 65 7.09 -18.68 -11.39
N TYR A 66 7.51 -18.94 -12.66
CA TYR A 66 8.63 -19.85 -12.92
C TYR A 66 9.96 -19.34 -12.33
N ALA A 67 10.11 -18.04 -12.07
CA ALA A 67 11.31 -17.46 -11.48
C ALA A 67 11.58 -17.96 -10.04
N VAL A 68 10.54 -18.46 -9.37
CA VAL A 68 10.58 -19.12 -8.05
C VAL A 68 10.10 -20.58 -8.13
N GLY A 69 10.10 -21.19 -9.32
CA GLY A 69 9.75 -22.59 -9.52
C GLY A 69 8.27 -22.93 -9.29
N LYS A 70 7.36 -21.94 -9.34
CA LYS A 70 5.92 -22.11 -9.10
C LYS A 70 5.11 -22.06 -10.40
N ILE A 71 3.97 -22.75 -10.40
CA ILE A 71 2.91 -22.58 -11.39
C ILE A 71 1.89 -21.60 -10.79
N PRO A 72 1.39 -20.60 -11.56
CA PRO A 72 0.41 -19.64 -11.06
C PRO A 72 -0.81 -20.33 -10.42
N GLY A 73 -1.23 -19.83 -9.24
CA GLY A 73 -2.30 -20.42 -8.43
C GLY A 73 -3.69 -20.32 -9.06
N GLY A 74 -3.93 -19.34 -9.94
CA GLY A 74 -5.22 -19.08 -10.58
C GLY A 74 -5.71 -20.25 -11.46
N PHE A 75 -7.01 -20.24 -11.78
CA PHE A 75 -7.66 -21.32 -12.57
C PHE A 75 -6.98 -21.59 -13.92
N ASN A 76 -6.60 -20.54 -14.64
CA ASN A 76 -5.98 -20.66 -15.97
C ASN A 76 -4.49 -21.07 -15.93
N LYS A 77 -3.90 -21.20 -14.73
CA LYS A 77 -2.48 -21.52 -14.55
C LYS A 77 -1.53 -20.62 -15.35
N ARG A 78 -1.91 -19.36 -15.51
CA ARG A 78 -1.17 -18.32 -16.22
C ARG A 78 -1.24 -17.02 -15.41
N GLU A 79 -0.16 -16.23 -15.44
CA GLU A 79 -0.14 -14.88 -14.87
C GLU A 79 -1.22 -14.02 -15.53
N GLY A 80 -1.97 -13.28 -14.68
CA GLY A 80 -3.05 -12.41 -15.09
C GLY A 80 -2.61 -10.94 -15.16
N LYS A 81 -3.37 -10.06 -14.49
CA LYS A 81 -3.00 -8.66 -14.32
C LYS A 81 -1.76 -8.55 -13.44
N ALA A 82 -1.01 -7.45 -13.61
CA ALA A 82 0.11 -7.13 -12.74
C ALA A 82 -0.31 -7.13 -11.26
N SER A 83 0.52 -7.71 -10.42
CA SER A 83 0.33 -7.68 -8.96
C SER A 83 0.45 -6.26 -8.41
N GLU A 84 0.01 -6.04 -7.18
CA GLU A 84 0.24 -4.77 -6.49
C GLU A 84 1.75 -4.45 -6.40
N ASN A 85 2.58 -5.44 -6.03
CA ASN A 85 4.03 -5.30 -6.00
C ASN A 85 4.62 -4.92 -7.37
N ALA A 86 4.18 -5.56 -8.45
CA ALA A 86 4.62 -5.23 -9.79
C ALA A 86 4.28 -3.78 -10.17
N ILE A 87 3.07 -3.32 -9.84
CA ILE A 87 2.65 -1.93 -10.09
C ILE A 87 3.49 -0.95 -9.27
N LEU A 88 3.75 -1.24 -8.00
CA LEU A 88 4.60 -0.41 -7.15
C LEU A 88 6.04 -0.36 -7.66
N THR A 89 6.59 -1.49 -8.09
CA THR A 89 7.92 -1.56 -8.69
C THR A 89 8.01 -0.75 -9.98
N CYS A 90 7.00 -0.81 -10.87
CA CYS A 90 6.93 0.07 -12.04
C CYS A 90 7.03 1.55 -11.64
N ARG A 91 6.33 1.97 -10.58
CA ARG A 91 6.33 3.35 -10.10
C ARG A 91 7.69 3.76 -9.50
N VAL A 92 8.36 2.87 -8.78
CA VAL A 92 9.69 3.12 -8.19
C VAL A 92 10.77 3.23 -9.29
N ILE A 93 10.60 2.53 -10.42
CA ILE A 93 11.46 2.67 -11.60
C ILE A 93 11.15 3.97 -12.37
N ASP A 94 9.87 4.30 -12.62
CA ASP A 94 9.44 5.48 -13.38
C ASP A 94 9.92 6.79 -12.75
N ARG A 95 9.74 6.95 -11.44
CA ARG A 95 9.98 8.23 -10.72
C ARG A 95 11.39 8.78 -10.89
N PRO A 96 12.49 8.03 -10.68
CA PRO A 96 13.83 8.56 -10.88
C PRO A 96 14.25 8.66 -12.34
N MET A 97 13.59 7.93 -13.24
CA MET A 97 13.91 7.93 -14.67
C MET A 97 13.29 9.11 -15.42
N ARG A 98 12.01 9.39 -15.14
CA ARG A 98 11.20 10.38 -15.86
C ARG A 98 11.82 11.78 -15.92
N PRO A 99 12.36 12.37 -14.83
CA PRO A 99 12.93 13.71 -14.85
C PRO A 99 14.18 13.86 -15.73
N LEU A 100 14.82 12.76 -16.11
CA LEU A 100 16.07 12.74 -16.88
C LEU A 100 15.87 12.64 -18.40
N PHE A 101 14.62 12.58 -18.86
CA PHE A 101 14.30 12.76 -20.27
C PHE A 101 14.12 14.25 -20.60
N PRO A 102 14.44 14.69 -21.82
CA PRO A 102 14.23 16.09 -22.21
C PRO A 102 12.76 16.51 -22.03
N LYS A 103 12.53 17.74 -21.56
CA LYS A 103 11.18 18.25 -21.25
C LYS A 103 10.26 18.35 -22.47
N ASP A 104 10.85 18.47 -23.65
CA ASP A 104 10.20 18.59 -24.96
C ASP A 104 10.16 17.29 -25.77
N TYR A 105 10.65 16.19 -25.20
CA TYR A 105 10.62 14.86 -25.83
C TYR A 105 9.24 14.22 -25.69
N ARG A 106 8.66 13.74 -26.80
CA ARG A 106 7.29 13.19 -26.83
C ARG A 106 7.18 11.82 -27.51
N ASN A 107 8.31 11.21 -27.92
CA ASN A 107 8.27 9.82 -28.43
C ASN A 107 7.83 8.87 -27.33
N ASP A 108 7.10 7.83 -27.70
CA ASP A 108 6.76 6.74 -26.77
C ASP A 108 8.04 6.04 -26.30
N VAL A 109 8.19 5.85 -24.99
CA VAL A 109 9.28 5.05 -24.42
C VAL A 109 8.68 3.96 -23.56
N THR A 110 9.15 2.72 -23.76
CA THR A 110 8.77 1.56 -22.94
C THR A 110 10.02 0.98 -22.29
N LEU A 111 10.01 0.90 -20.97
CA LEU A 111 11.00 0.19 -20.18
C LEU A 111 10.35 -1.11 -19.70
N GLU A 112 10.82 -2.25 -20.22
CA GLU A 112 10.26 -3.55 -19.84
C GLU A 112 11.30 -4.35 -19.04
N ASN A 113 10.90 -4.84 -17.88
CA ASN A 113 11.72 -5.58 -16.94
C ASN A 113 11.07 -6.94 -16.67
N LEU A 114 11.71 -8.01 -17.14
CA LEU A 114 11.22 -9.38 -17.04
C LEU A 114 12.05 -10.17 -16.02
N VAL A 115 11.42 -10.58 -14.94
CA VAL A 115 12.05 -11.41 -13.89
C VAL A 115 12.11 -12.86 -14.36
N LEU A 116 13.34 -13.39 -14.48
CA LEU A 116 13.63 -14.75 -14.99
C LEU A 116 14.01 -15.73 -13.90
N SER A 117 14.66 -15.25 -12.83
CA SER A 117 15.06 -16.05 -11.66
C SER A 117 15.13 -15.14 -10.44
N VAL A 118 14.82 -15.67 -9.25
CA VAL A 118 14.85 -14.94 -7.98
C VAL A 118 15.69 -15.70 -6.96
N ASP A 119 16.69 -15.01 -6.46
CA ASP A 119 17.39 -15.30 -5.21
C ASP A 119 16.76 -14.38 -4.13
N GLN A 120 16.19 -14.96 -3.09
CA GLN A 120 15.49 -14.21 -2.04
C GLN A 120 16.40 -13.20 -1.31
N ASP A 121 17.71 -13.39 -1.33
CA ASP A 121 18.67 -12.45 -0.76
C ASP A 121 19.05 -11.31 -1.71
N CYS A 122 18.66 -11.38 -2.98
CA CYS A 122 18.96 -10.41 -4.02
C CYS A 122 17.67 -9.91 -4.66
N ALA A 123 17.11 -8.82 -4.13
CA ALA A 123 15.80 -8.30 -4.53
C ALA A 123 15.68 -8.08 -6.05
N PRO A 124 14.70 -8.72 -6.73
CA PRO A 124 14.52 -8.55 -8.17
C PRO A 124 14.09 -7.13 -8.57
N GLU A 125 13.39 -6.41 -7.70
CA GLU A 125 12.99 -5.01 -7.89
C GLU A 125 14.21 -4.10 -8.00
N LEU A 126 15.18 -4.24 -7.10
CA LEU A 126 16.45 -3.50 -7.15
C LEU A 126 17.22 -3.83 -8.42
N THR A 127 17.30 -5.11 -8.77
CA THR A 127 17.97 -5.58 -9.99
C THR A 127 17.32 -4.98 -11.24
N ALA A 128 15.99 -4.88 -11.26
CA ALA A 128 15.24 -4.24 -12.35
C ALA A 128 15.49 -2.72 -12.42
N MET A 129 15.55 -2.03 -11.26
CA MET A 129 15.85 -0.58 -11.22
C MET A 129 17.22 -0.29 -11.81
N LEU A 130 18.25 -1.03 -11.40
CA LEU A 130 19.61 -0.90 -11.93
C LEU A 130 19.64 -1.24 -13.44
N GLY A 131 18.99 -2.32 -13.84
CA GLY A 131 18.95 -2.77 -15.22
C GLY A 131 18.22 -1.82 -16.15
N ALA A 132 17.08 -1.26 -15.74
CA ALA A 132 16.35 -0.24 -16.51
C ALA A 132 17.19 1.02 -16.72
N ALA A 133 17.87 1.47 -15.66
CA ALA A 133 18.78 2.63 -15.74
C ALA A 133 19.94 2.36 -16.70
N ILE A 134 20.60 1.20 -16.63
CA ILE A 134 21.71 0.85 -17.52
C ILE A 134 21.21 0.70 -18.97
N ALA A 135 20.12 -0.05 -19.20
CA ALA A 135 19.57 -0.25 -20.55
C ALA A 135 19.22 1.06 -21.24
N THR A 136 18.63 2.02 -20.51
CA THR A 136 18.28 3.35 -21.06
C THR A 136 19.53 4.19 -21.30
N THR A 137 20.48 4.17 -20.37
CA THR A 137 21.70 4.99 -20.48
C THR A 137 22.57 4.56 -21.68
N ILE A 138 22.73 3.25 -21.92
CA ILE A 138 23.52 2.74 -23.06
C ILE A 138 22.78 2.83 -24.40
N SER A 139 21.45 3.04 -24.39
CA SER A 139 20.64 3.17 -25.60
C SER A 139 20.91 4.49 -26.35
N ASP A 140 20.36 4.59 -27.56
CA ASP A 140 20.32 5.84 -28.32
C ASP A 140 19.16 6.76 -27.92
N ILE A 141 18.33 6.39 -26.93
CA ILE A 141 17.23 7.22 -26.42
C ILE A 141 17.80 8.42 -25.67
N PRO A 142 17.30 9.67 -25.89
CA PRO A 142 17.71 10.86 -25.16
C PRO A 142 17.39 10.69 -23.66
N PHE A 143 18.43 10.55 -22.86
CA PHE A 143 18.32 10.32 -21.42
C PHE A 143 19.60 10.80 -20.73
N ASP A 144 19.45 11.68 -19.72
CA ASP A 144 20.54 12.30 -18.98
C ASP A 144 20.89 11.49 -17.71
N GLY A 145 21.24 10.23 -17.94
CA GLY A 145 21.76 9.32 -16.91
C GLY A 145 23.31 9.30 -16.90
N PRO A 146 23.89 8.38 -16.10
CA PRO A 146 23.25 7.29 -15.38
C PRO A 146 22.65 7.69 -14.02
N ILE A 147 21.77 6.83 -13.54
CA ILE A 147 21.33 6.80 -12.16
C ILE A 147 21.63 5.42 -11.55
N SER A 148 21.72 5.40 -10.24
CA SER A 148 21.80 4.15 -9.46
C SER A 148 20.84 4.17 -8.30
N THR A 149 20.50 2.98 -7.83
CA THR A 149 19.58 2.78 -6.71
C THR A 149 20.19 1.84 -5.68
N THR A 150 19.99 2.16 -4.41
CA THR A 150 20.39 1.33 -3.27
C THR A 150 19.21 1.19 -2.31
N GLN A 151 19.01 -0.02 -1.78
CA GLN A 151 18.12 -0.29 -0.65
C GLN A 151 18.90 -0.25 0.66
N VAL A 152 18.30 0.30 1.72
CA VAL A 152 18.91 0.38 3.05
C VAL A 152 17.94 -0.17 4.08
N GLY A 153 18.40 -1.13 4.87
CA GLY A 153 17.77 -1.60 6.08
C GLY A 153 18.42 -1.00 7.32
N LEU A 154 17.73 -1.08 8.45
CA LEU A 154 18.23 -0.72 9.77
C LEU A 154 18.07 -1.93 10.68
N VAL A 155 19.17 -2.61 11.00
CA VAL A 155 19.22 -3.83 11.82
C VAL A 155 20.11 -3.59 13.02
N ASP A 156 19.57 -3.75 14.22
CA ASP A 156 20.28 -3.49 15.48
C ASP A 156 20.96 -2.10 15.55
N GLY A 157 20.31 -1.10 14.91
CA GLY A 157 20.80 0.29 14.88
C GLY A 157 21.86 0.58 13.79
N GLU A 158 22.26 -0.42 13.01
CA GLU A 158 23.27 -0.29 11.95
C GLU A 158 22.64 -0.33 10.56
N PHE A 159 23.16 0.46 9.61
CA PHE A 159 22.71 0.45 8.23
C PHE A 159 23.20 -0.79 7.50
N VAL A 160 22.28 -1.48 6.85
CA VAL A 160 22.57 -2.64 5.99
C VAL A 160 22.14 -2.30 4.56
N PHE A 161 23.10 -2.36 3.63
CA PHE A 161 22.83 -2.07 2.22
C PHE A 161 22.36 -3.31 1.47
N ASN A 162 21.30 -3.14 0.67
CA ASN A 162 20.65 -4.20 -0.07
C ASN A 162 20.40 -5.45 0.80
N PRO A 163 19.60 -5.32 1.87
CA PRO A 163 19.48 -6.35 2.91
C PRO A 163 19.01 -7.69 2.35
N THR A 164 19.56 -8.79 2.90
CA THR A 164 19.10 -10.16 2.63
C THR A 164 17.68 -10.38 3.14
N ALA A 165 17.02 -11.47 2.76
CA ALA A 165 15.67 -11.79 3.24
C ALA A 165 15.61 -11.86 4.78
N ALA A 166 16.59 -12.48 5.43
CA ALA A 166 16.67 -12.55 6.88
C ALA A 166 16.86 -11.17 7.54
N GLN A 167 17.63 -10.28 6.92
CA GLN A 167 17.83 -8.91 7.40
C GLN A 167 16.60 -8.05 7.19
N ARG A 168 15.88 -8.19 6.06
CA ARG A 168 14.61 -7.49 5.82
C ARG A 168 13.54 -7.84 6.86
N ALA A 169 13.48 -9.11 7.26
CA ALA A 169 12.49 -9.58 8.23
C ALA A 169 12.61 -8.94 9.62
N VAL A 170 13.81 -8.46 10.00
CA VAL A 170 14.08 -7.85 11.32
C VAL A 170 14.45 -6.37 11.24
N SER A 171 14.40 -5.79 10.05
CA SER A 171 14.79 -4.40 9.82
C SER A 171 13.72 -3.42 10.29
N ASP A 172 14.13 -2.36 10.98
CA ASP A 172 13.26 -1.23 11.35
C ASP A 172 13.03 -0.24 10.20
N MET A 173 13.64 -0.46 9.05
CA MET A 173 13.54 0.43 7.90
C MET A 173 13.66 -0.34 6.59
N ALA A 174 12.81 0.03 5.64
CA ALA A 174 12.92 -0.36 4.23
C ALA A 174 13.01 0.94 3.41
N LEU A 175 14.23 1.41 3.15
CA LEU A 175 14.50 2.64 2.43
C LEU A 175 15.07 2.32 1.06
N THR A 176 14.54 2.96 0.02
CA THR A 176 15.08 2.92 -1.35
C THR A 176 15.46 4.31 -1.79
N VAL A 177 16.71 4.50 -2.21
CA VAL A 177 17.26 5.77 -2.66
C VAL A 177 17.85 5.63 -4.05
N ALA A 178 17.35 6.43 -4.99
CA ALA A 178 18.00 6.59 -6.29
C ALA A 178 18.77 7.94 -6.36
N SER A 179 19.90 7.92 -7.02
CA SER A 179 20.80 9.07 -7.14
C SER A 179 21.30 9.25 -8.56
N THR A 180 21.49 10.52 -8.94
CA THR A 180 22.37 10.95 -10.04
C THR A 180 23.81 11.04 -9.52
N ARG A 181 24.74 11.56 -10.32
CA ARG A 181 26.16 11.75 -9.88
C ARG A 181 26.30 12.67 -8.68
N GLU A 182 25.42 13.64 -8.53
CA GLU A 182 25.59 14.71 -7.55
C GLU A 182 24.44 14.77 -6.54
N LYS A 183 23.24 14.33 -6.92
CA LYS A 183 21.99 14.60 -6.20
C LYS A 183 21.16 13.34 -5.96
N VAL A 184 20.32 13.39 -4.94
CA VAL A 184 19.31 12.35 -4.67
C VAL A 184 18.09 12.63 -5.54
N ILE A 185 17.67 11.67 -6.38
CA ILE A 185 16.57 11.84 -7.33
C ILE A 185 15.28 11.14 -6.94
N MET A 186 15.33 10.17 -6.05
CA MET A 186 14.14 9.48 -5.53
C MET A 186 14.39 8.91 -4.13
N ILE A 187 13.38 9.06 -3.27
CA ILE A 187 13.35 8.46 -1.93
C ILE A 187 11.99 7.79 -1.76
N GLU A 188 12.02 6.54 -1.31
CA GLU A 188 10.83 5.83 -0.84
C GLU A 188 11.19 5.03 0.42
N ALA A 189 10.43 5.20 1.50
CA ALA A 189 10.68 4.53 2.76
C ALA A 189 9.42 4.05 3.45
N GLY A 190 9.54 2.91 4.13
CA GLY A 190 8.71 2.47 5.24
C GLY A 190 9.61 2.28 6.46
N ALA A 191 9.17 2.67 7.65
CA ALA A 191 10.04 2.63 8.83
C ALA A 191 9.25 2.48 10.13
N ASN A 192 9.86 1.85 11.13
CA ASN A 192 9.31 1.67 12.47
C ASN A 192 9.64 2.88 13.35
N GLU A 193 9.01 4.04 13.06
CA GLU A 193 9.21 5.29 13.82
C GLU A 193 10.68 5.72 13.89
N VAL A 194 11.40 5.63 12.77
CA VAL A 194 12.83 6.00 12.69
C VAL A 194 12.99 7.52 12.86
N PRO A 195 13.91 7.98 13.74
CA PRO A 195 14.18 9.40 13.94
C PRO A 195 14.63 10.08 12.62
N GLU A 196 14.24 11.34 12.45
CA GLU A 196 14.51 12.13 11.26
C GLU A 196 15.98 12.16 10.87
N GLN A 197 16.89 12.39 11.86
CA GLN A 197 18.32 12.43 11.59
C GLN A 197 18.88 11.11 11.09
N GLN A 198 18.44 9.99 11.67
CA GLN A 198 18.85 8.66 11.24
C GLN A 198 18.36 8.33 9.82
N MET A 199 17.15 8.79 9.47
CA MET A 199 16.64 8.68 8.10
C MET A 199 17.48 9.49 7.12
N ILE A 200 17.84 10.74 7.44
CA ILE A 200 18.71 11.58 6.63
C ILE A 200 20.07 10.91 6.42
N ASP A 201 20.67 10.42 7.48
CA ASP A 201 21.98 9.75 7.42
C ASP A 201 21.93 8.48 6.55
N ALA A 202 20.85 7.70 6.62
CA ALA A 202 20.63 6.55 5.75
C ALA A 202 20.48 6.93 4.27
N ILE A 203 19.77 8.02 3.97
CA ILE A 203 19.60 8.52 2.59
C ILE A 203 20.96 8.86 1.98
N PHE A 204 21.82 9.58 2.72
CA PHE A 204 23.13 9.99 2.19
C PHE A 204 24.16 8.86 2.21
N ALA A 205 24.07 7.89 3.12
CA ALA A 205 24.85 6.66 3.05
C ALA A 205 24.53 5.83 1.79
N ALA A 206 23.25 5.77 1.40
CA ALA A 206 22.83 5.17 0.14
C ALA A 206 23.34 5.96 -1.08
N HIS A 207 23.28 7.29 -1.02
CA HIS A 207 23.80 8.14 -2.07
C HIS A 207 25.30 7.90 -2.33
N GLU A 208 26.10 7.75 -1.28
CA GLU A 208 27.53 7.42 -1.38
C GLU A 208 27.78 6.06 -2.06
N LEU A 209 26.98 5.05 -1.73
CA LEU A 209 27.07 3.74 -2.38
C LEU A 209 26.66 3.83 -3.86
N ASN A 210 25.61 4.60 -4.16
CA ASN A 210 25.17 4.84 -5.54
C ASN A 210 26.27 5.43 -6.42
N GLN A 211 27.17 6.28 -5.87
CA GLN A 211 28.29 6.83 -6.65
C GLN A 211 29.25 5.75 -7.15
N LYS A 212 29.48 4.70 -6.35
CA LYS A 212 30.32 3.57 -6.76
C LYS A 212 29.67 2.77 -7.89
N VAL A 213 28.36 2.58 -7.84
CA VAL A 213 27.61 1.88 -8.90
C VAL A 213 27.56 2.74 -10.16
N ILE A 214 27.36 4.06 -10.04
CA ILE A 214 27.40 5.00 -11.17
C ILE A 214 28.76 4.93 -11.89
N ALA A 215 29.87 4.92 -11.15
CA ALA A 215 31.20 4.78 -11.74
C ALA A 215 31.36 3.45 -12.49
N PHE A 216 30.76 2.36 -11.98
CA PHE A 216 30.72 1.10 -12.70
C PHE A 216 29.86 1.18 -13.98
N ILE A 217 28.69 1.83 -13.92
CA ILE A 217 27.84 2.04 -15.10
C ILE A 217 28.57 2.84 -16.18
N ASP A 218 29.39 3.83 -15.78
CA ASP A 218 30.21 4.61 -16.72
C ASP A 218 31.17 3.73 -17.52
N THR A 219 31.74 2.68 -16.93
CA THR A 219 32.58 1.73 -17.68
C THR A 219 31.78 0.98 -18.75
N ILE A 220 30.51 0.65 -18.45
CA ILE A 220 29.61 0.00 -19.42
C ILE A 220 29.25 0.96 -20.55
N VAL A 221 28.92 2.22 -20.22
CA VAL A 221 28.58 3.28 -21.17
C VAL A 221 29.73 3.59 -22.11
N ALA A 222 30.95 3.67 -21.57
CA ALA A 222 32.16 3.91 -22.37
C ALA A 222 32.40 2.84 -23.44
N GLU A 223 32.02 1.59 -23.18
CA GLU A 223 32.23 0.49 -24.10
C GLU A 223 31.02 0.10 -24.97
N CYS A 224 29.80 0.37 -24.49
CA CYS A 224 28.55 -0.10 -25.10
C CYS A 224 27.54 1.02 -25.39
N GLY A 225 27.79 2.24 -24.94
CA GLY A 225 26.91 3.38 -25.13
C GLY A 225 26.76 3.75 -26.61
N LYS A 226 25.53 4.08 -27.00
CA LYS A 226 25.20 4.57 -28.35
C LYS A 226 25.06 6.09 -28.34
N PRO A 227 25.39 6.80 -29.45
CA PRO A 227 25.02 8.20 -29.62
C PRO A 227 23.50 8.38 -29.49
N LYS A 228 23.06 9.43 -28.81
CA LYS A 228 21.63 9.72 -28.65
C LYS A 228 21.03 10.14 -29.98
N HIS A 229 19.82 9.63 -30.31
CA HIS A 229 19.14 10.00 -31.55
C HIS A 229 18.58 11.42 -31.47
N GLU A 230 18.53 12.07 -32.62
CA GLU A 230 17.82 13.34 -32.79
C GLU A 230 16.32 13.10 -32.74
N TYR A 231 15.55 14.05 -32.21
CA TYR A 231 14.11 13.99 -32.10
C TYR A 231 13.44 15.31 -32.46
N GLU A 232 12.16 15.25 -32.79
CA GLU A 232 11.36 16.43 -33.06
C GLU A 232 10.99 17.09 -31.71
N SER A 233 11.46 18.32 -31.50
CA SER A 233 11.17 19.09 -30.29
C SER A 233 9.72 19.58 -30.30
N CYS A 234 8.99 19.36 -29.22
CA CYS A 234 7.65 19.89 -28.98
C CYS A 234 7.67 21.14 -28.08
N ALA A 235 8.77 21.86 -28.04
CA ALA A 235 8.88 23.11 -27.29
C ALA A 235 7.97 24.21 -27.89
N VAL A 236 7.40 25.04 -27.02
CA VAL A 236 6.60 26.19 -27.42
C VAL A 236 7.49 27.21 -28.15
N PRO A 237 7.13 27.71 -29.37
CA PRO A 237 7.89 28.70 -30.07
C PRO A 237 8.05 30.00 -29.24
N GLU A 238 9.26 30.54 -29.19
CA GLU A 238 9.54 31.80 -28.46
C GLU A 238 8.70 32.96 -28.96
N GLU A 239 8.42 33.02 -30.27
CA GLU A 239 7.59 34.04 -30.91
C GLU A 239 6.13 34.01 -30.41
N LEU A 240 5.56 32.82 -30.26
CA LEU A 240 4.23 32.65 -29.66
C LEU A 240 4.24 33.12 -28.20
N PHE A 241 5.26 32.75 -27.44
CA PHE A 241 5.36 33.14 -26.05
C PHE A 241 5.50 34.67 -25.86
N ALA A 242 6.20 35.34 -26.75
CA ALA A 242 6.28 36.80 -26.79
C ALA A 242 4.94 37.45 -27.14
N ALA A 243 4.24 36.94 -28.18
CA ALA A 243 2.91 37.44 -28.58
C ALA A 243 1.85 37.28 -27.49
N ILE A 244 1.86 36.17 -26.76
CA ILE A 244 0.98 35.95 -25.60
C ILE A 244 1.16 37.06 -24.56
N LYS A 245 2.40 37.43 -24.23
CA LYS A 245 2.70 38.46 -23.21
C LYS A 245 2.27 39.87 -23.63
N GLU A 246 2.16 40.13 -24.92
CA GLU A 246 1.63 41.40 -25.42
C GLU A 246 0.12 41.51 -25.25
N ILE A 247 -0.61 40.38 -25.28
CA ILE A 247 -2.05 40.32 -25.17
C ILE A 247 -2.50 40.17 -23.72
N VAL A 248 -1.79 39.32 -22.96
CA VAL A 248 -2.05 39.01 -21.52
C VAL A 248 -0.81 39.40 -20.73
N THR A 249 -0.89 40.54 -20.03
CA THR A 249 0.27 41.04 -19.26
C THR A 249 0.58 40.12 -18.07
N PRO A 250 1.82 40.18 -17.52
CA PRO A 250 2.19 39.44 -16.32
C PRO A 250 1.24 39.70 -15.14
N GLU A 251 0.77 40.94 -14.99
CA GLU A 251 -0.15 41.35 -13.94
C GLU A 251 -1.55 40.70 -14.12
N GLU A 252 -2.05 40.67 -15.37
CA GLU A 252 -3.31 39.99 -15.70
C GLU A 252 -3.22 38.48 -15.41
N MET A 253 -2.10 37.83 -15.77
CA MET A 253 -1.87 36.42 -15.49
C MET A 253 -1.77 36.17 -13.97
N GLU A 254 -1.09 37.04 -13.22
CA GLU A 254 -0.98 36.93 -11.76
C GLU A 254 -2.37 37.01 -11.11
N VAL A 255 -3.22 37.92 -11.52
CA VAL A 255 -4.61 38.02 -11.05
C VAL A 255 -5.40 36.77 -11.38
N ALA A 256 -5.22 36.20 -12.57
CA ALA A 256 -5.93 35.01 -13.01
C ALA A 256 -5.57 33.76 -12.19
N VAL A 257 -4.30 33.59 -11.81
CA VAL A 257 -3.84 32.42 -11.02
C VAL A 257 -4.05 32.60 -9.51
N PHE A 258 -4.28 33.83 -9.03
CA PHE A 258 -4.39 34.13 -7.61
C PHE A 258 -5.84 33.92 -7.11
N SER A 259 -6.10 32.79 -6.51
CA SER A 259 -7.38 32.46 -5.84
C SER A 259 -7.17 31.28 -4.87
N ASP A 260 -7.85 31.32 -3.72
CA ASP A 260 -7.95 30.22 -2.77
C ASP A 260 -8.94 29.13 -3.23
N ASP A 261 -9.86 29.49 -4.14
CA ASP A 261 -10.83 28.57 -4.74
C ASP A 261 -10.34 28.06 -6.10
N LYS A 262 -10.27 26.72 -6.22
CA LYS A 262 -9.81 26.04 -7.44
C LYS A 262 -10.70 26.33 -8.64
N GLN A 263 -12.03 26.29 -8.47
CA GLN A 263 -12.97 26.48 -9.58
C GLN A 263 -12.91 27.92 -10.10
N THR A 264 -12.88 28.89 -9.20
CA THR A 264 -12.71 30.32 -9.56
C THR A 264 -11.42 30.54 -10.35
N ARG A 265 -10.33 29.93 -9.95
CA ARG A 265 -9.06 30.03 -10.67
C ARG A 265 -9.14 29.40 -12.06
N GLU A 266 -9.72 28.21 -12.19
CA GLU A 266 -9.89 27.53 -13.48
C GLU A 266 -10.74 28.37 -14.43
N GLU A 267 -11.80 29.03 -13.92
CA GLU A 267 -12.64 29.95 -14.70
C GLU A 267 -11.85 31.19 -15.18
N ASN A 268 -11.05 31.80 -14.29
CA ASN A 268 -10.20 32.94 -14.66
C ASN A 268 -9.23 32.58 -15.78
N ILE A 269 -8.60 31.40 -15.70
CA ILE A 269 -7.68 30.92 -16.73
C ILE A 269 -8.42 30.60 -18.04
N ARG A 270 -9.64 30.09 -17.97
CA ARG A 270 -10.47 29.88 -19.15
C ARG A 270 -10.73 31.20 -19.89
N VAL A 271 -11.07 32.26 -19.17
CA VAL A 271 -11.26 33.61 -19.77
C VAL A 271 -9.98 34.11 -20.45
N VAL A 272 -8.82 33.90 -19.82
CA VAL A 272 -7.52 34.26 -20.42
C VAL A 272 -7.26 33.43 -21.69
N THR A 273 -7.54 32.13 -21.66
CA THR A 273 -7.35 31.22 -22.81
C THR A 273 -8.24 31.62 -23.99
N GLU A 274 -9.54 31.87 -23.74
CA GLU A 274 -10.49 32.34 -24.78
C GLU A 274 -10.04 33.65 -25.45
N LYS A 275 -9.51 34.60 -24.65
CA LYS A 275 -8.96 35.87 -25.17
C LYS A 275 -7.79 35.62 -26.15
N LEU A 276 -6.93 34.63 -25.84
CA LEU A 276 -5.80 34.26 -26.70
C LEU A 276 -6.23 33.46 -27.94
N GLU A 277 -7.21 32.55 -27.80
CA GLU A 277 -7.80 31.82 -28.94
C GLU A 277 -8.43 32.76 -29.96
N GLU A 278 -9.17 33.78 -29.51
CA GLU A 278 -9.74 34.82 -30.38
C GLU A 278 -8.61 35.61 -31.08
N ALA A 279 -7.56 36.00 -30.36
CA ALA A 279 -6.48 36.78 -30.92
C ALA A 279 -5.64 36.03 -31.96
N PHE A 280 -5.52 34.72 -31.83
CA PHE A 280 -4.75 33.86 -32.71
C PHE A 280 -5.62 33.02 -33.65
N ALA A 281 -6.92 33.34 -33.82
CA ALA A 281 -7.87 32.54 -34.59
C ALA A 281 -7.46 32.26 -36.04
N GLU A 282 -6.61 33.12 -36.65
CA GLU A 282 -6.11 32.97 -38.03
C GLU A 282 -4.80 32.14 -38.11
N ASN A 283 -4.22 31.72 -36.97
CA ASN A 283 -2.95 31.00 -36.93
C ASN A 283 -3.14 29.59 -36.34
N GLU A 284 -3.46 28.60 -37.19
CA GLU A 284 -3.71 27.21 -36.81
C GLU A 284 -2.50 26.55 -36.11
N GLU A 285 -1.26 26.90 -36.52
CA GLU A 285 -0.03 26.34 -35.92
C GLU A 285 0.11 26.80 -34.44
N TRP A 286 -0.18 28.11 -34.18
CA TRP A 286 -0.14 28.62 -32.82
C TRP A 286 -1.29 28.08 -31.95
N LEU A 287 -2.48 27.93 -32.50
CA LEU A 287 -3.61 27.37 -31.79
C LEU A 287 -3.36 25.91 -31.33
N ALA A 288 -2.65 25.12 -32.12
CA ALA A 288 -2.32 23.75 -31.78
C ALA A 288 -1.44 23.62 -30.52
N VAL A 289 -0.57 24.59 -30.27
CA VAL A 289 0.37 24.60 -29.13
C VAL A 289 -0.02 25.61 -28.03
N LEU A 290 -1.11 26.36 -28.22
CA LEU A 290 -1.57 27.40 -27.28
C LEU A 290 -1.85 26.84 -25.87
N PRO A 291 -2.47 25.68 -25.68
CA PRO A 291 -2.71 25.13 -24.34
C PRO A 291 -1.41 24.95 -23.54
N GLU A 292 -0.36 24.42 -24.18
CA GLU A 292 0.95 24.25 -23.56
C GLU A 292 1.61 25.62 -23.27
N ALA A 293 1.48 26.57 -24.19
CA ALA A 293 2.02 27.90 -23.99
C ALA A 293 1.36 28.63 -22.80
N VAL A 294 0.03 28.53 -22.66
CA VAL A 294 -0.71 29.07 -21.51
C VAL A 294 -0.31 28.35 -20.23
N TYR A 295 -0.16 27.03 -20.24
CA TYR A 295 0.33 26.26 -19.11
C TYR A 295 1.71 26.73 -18.66
N GLN A 296 2.67 26.90 -19.58
CA GLN A 296 3.99 27.40 -19.26
C GLN A 296 3.98 28.83 -18.75
N TYR A 297 3.10 29.69 -19.25
CA TYR A 297 2.97 31.04 -18.74
C TYR A 297 2.42 31.08 -17.30
N GLN A 298 1.38 30.31 -17.01
CA GLN A 298 0.88 30.12 -15.64
C GLN A 298 2.03 29.64 -14.73
N LYS A 299 2.75 28.59 -15.16
CA LYS A 299 3.87 28.02 -14.40
C LYS A 299 4.93 29.06 -14.07
N LYS A 300 5.39 29.84 -15.05
CA LYS A 300 6.39 30.91 -14.85
C LYS A 300 5.85 32.00 -13.91
N THR A 301 4.59 32.38 -14.02
CA THR A 301 3.95 33.38 -13.16
C THR A 301 3.88 32.90 -11.71
N VAL A 302 3.36 31.68 -11.46
CA VAL A 302 3.24 31.12 -10.11
C VAL A 302 4.61 30.92 -9.46
N ARG A 303 5.59 30.40 -10.21
CA ARG A 303 6.96 30.23 -9.70
C ARG A 303 7.60 31.55 -9.30
N LYS A 304 7.41 32.60 -10.10
CA LYS A 304 7.89 33.96 -9.79
C LYS A 304 7.21 34.51 -8.53
N MET A 305 5.87 34.37 -8.41
CA MET A 305 5.11 34.80 -7.22
C MET A 305 5.67 34.15 -5.96
N ILE A 306 5.92 32.82 -6.00
CA ILE A 306 6.42 32.08 -4.84
C ILE A 306 7.87 32.46 -4.53
N LEU A 307 8.76 32.38 -5.54
CA LEU A 307 10.21 32.47 -5.32
C LEU A 307 10.69 33.92 -5.07
N LYS A 308 10.11 34.89 -5.78
CA LYS A 308 10.56 36.30 -5.73
C LYS A 308 9.67 37.15 -4.83
N ASP A 309 8.36 36.95 -4.90
CA ASP A 309 7.39 37.79 -4.17
C ASP A 309 6.96 37.17 -2.84
N HIS A 310 7.43 35.94 -2.54
CA HIS A 310 7.05 35.12 -1.37
C HIS A 310 5.51 35.02 -1.17
N LYS A 311 4.78 34.94 -2.29
CA LYS A 311 3.32 34.95 -2.35
C LYS A 311 2.82 33.64 -2.96
N ARG A 312 2.07 32.87 -2.19
CA ARG A 312 1.43 31.64 -2.69
C ARG A 312 0.16 31.96 -3.48
N PRO A 313 -0.24 31.12 -4.46
CA PRO A 313 -1.41 31.38 -5.31
C PRO A 313 -2.75 31.49 -4.54
N ASP A 314 -2.84 30.90 -3.36
CA ASP A 314 -4.01 30.95 -2.48
C ASP A 314 -3.87 31.96 -1.32
N GLY A 315 -2.85 32.79 -1.35
CA GLY A 315 -2.62 33.86 -0.37
C GLY A 315 -2.03 33.40 0.97
N ARG A 316 -1.71 32.10 1.13
CA ARG A 316 -1.03 31.61 2.36
C ARG A 316 0.42 32.06 2.44
N GLU A 317 0.91 32.12 3.68
CA GLU A 317 2.36 32.21 3.97
C GLU A 317 3.08 30.91 3.58
N ILE A 318 4.40 30.97 3.39
CA ILE A 318 5.24 29.85 2.89
C ILE A 318 5.06 28.57 3.73
N ASP A 319 4.97 28.67 5.05
CA ASP A 319 4.84 27.53 5.97
C ASP A 319 3.42 27.33 6.50
N GLN A 320 2.46 28.07 6.00
CA GLN A 320 1.07 28.00 6.48
C GLN A 320 0.39 26.75 5.91
N ILE A 321 -0.20 25.95 6.80
CA ILE A 321 -1.05 24.80 6.46
C ILE A 321 -2.47 25.31 6.13
N ARG A 322 -3.12 24.69 5.16
CA ARG A 322 -4.55 24.95 4.85
C ARG A 322 -5.44 24.71 6.07
N PRO A 323 -6.65 25.30 6.14
CA PRO A 323 -7.60 25.03 7.22
C PRO A 323 -7.84 23.52 7.38
N LEU A 324 -7.80 23.03 8.63
CA LEU A 324 -7.91 21.62 8.97
C LEU A 324 -9.17 21.33 9.76
N ALA A 325 -9.83 20.21 9.46
CA ALA A 325 -10.92 19.65 10.24
C ALA A 325 -10.82 18.13 10.29
N ALA A 326 -11.25 17.55 11.41
CA ALA A 326 -11.26 16.10 11.63
C ALA A 326 -12.57 15.69 12.34
N GLU A 327 -13.19 14.62 11.86
CA GLU A 327 -14.41 14.05 12.41
C GLU A 327 -14.30 12.52 12.44
N VAL A 328 -14.91 11.90 13.46
CA VAL A 328 -15.02 10.43 13.56
C VAL A 328 -16.49 10.00 13.59
N ASP A 329 -16.76 8.74 13.25
CA ASP A 329 -18.10 8.12 13.28
C ASP A 329 -19.12 8.76 12.33
N LEU A 330 -18.66 9.33 11.25
CA LEU A 330 -19.52 9.96 10.24
C LEU A 330 -20.47 8.95 9.56
N ILE A 331 -20.01 7.73 9.33
CA ILE A 331 -20.76 6.72 8.60
C ILE A 331 -21.35 5.70 9.60
N PRO A 332 -22.70 5.61 9.70
CA PRO A 332 -23.34 4.64 10.57
C PRO A 332 -23.16 3.20 10.05
N ARG A 333 -23.20 2.21 10.95
CA ARG A 333 -23.15 0.75 10.67
C ARG A 333 -21.84 0.20 10.14
N VAL A 334 -20.81 1.03 9.92
CA VAL A 334 -19.44 0.57 9.67
C VAL A 334 -18.73 0.28 11.00
N HIS A 335 -17.56 -0.39 10.94
CA HIS A 335 -16.85 -0.76 12.18
C HIS A 335 -16.10 0.42 12.78
N GLY A 336 -15.65 1.37 11.96
CA GLY A 336 -15.08 2.65 12.33
C GLY A 336 -14.97 3.54 11.10
N SER A 337 -15.08 4.85 11.29
CA SER A 337 -14.91 5.82 10.21
C SER A 337 -14.37 7.14 10.71
N ALA A 338 -13.64 7.83 9.82
CA ALA A 338 -13.15 9.17 10.08
C ALA A 338 -13.09 9.97 8.78
N MET A 339 -13.32 11.27 8.89
CA MET A 339 -13.13 12.22 7.82
C MET A 339 -12.02 13.20 8.21
N PHE A 340 -11.12 13.46 7.28
CA PHE A 340 -10.08 14.46 7.40
C PHE A 340 -10.17 15.45 6.25
N THR A 341 -10.27 16.73 6.58
CA THR A 341 -10.38 17.82 5.62
C THR A 341 -9.18 18.75 5.76
N ARG A 342 -8.59 19.12 4.63
CA ARG A 342 -7.51 20.09 4.53
C ARG A 342 -7.73 21.02 3.35
N GLY A 343 -8.29 22.20 3.62
CA GLY A 343 -8.81 23.09 2.58
C GLY A 343 -9.79 22.34 1.68
N GLN A 344 -9.55 22.37 0.37
CA GLN A 344 -10.34 21.65 -0.65
C GLN A 344 -9.81 20.21 -0.90
N THR A 345 -9.31 19.54 0.12
CA THR A 345 -8.99 18.11 0.08
C THR A 345 -9.72 17.42 1.21
N GLN A 346 -10.58 16.45 0.89
CA GLN A 346 -11.44 15.76 1.85
C GLN A 346 -11.40 14.25 1.63
N ILE A 347 -11.04 13.50 2.66
CA ILE A 347 -10.98 12.04 2.67
C ILE A 347 -11.87 11.49 3.76
N CYS A 348 -12.75 10.56 3.39
CA CYS A 348 -13.46 9.70 4.32
C CYS A 348 -12.80 8.32 4.33
N ASN A 349 -12.29 7.88 5.47
CA ASN A 349 -11.74 6.54 5.63
C ASN A 349 -12.67 5.65 6.46
N ILE A 350 -12.86 4.42 6.00
CA ILE A 350 -13.74 3.43 6.61
C ILE A 350 -12.91 2.20 6.97
N CYS A 351 -12.98 1.79 8.25
CA CYS A 351 -12.31 0.60 8.76
C CYS A 351 -13.32 -0.56 8.86
N THR A 352 -12.89 -1.72 8.38
CA THR A 352 -13.61 -3.00 8.50
C THR A 352 -12.71 -4.02 9.19
N LEU A 353 -13.24 -4.69 10.20
CA LEU A 353 -12.60 -5.76 10.95
C LEU A 353 -13.23 -7.11 10.58
N ALA A 354 -12.41 -8.12 10.44
CA ALA A 354 -12.84 -9.47 10.10
C ALA A 354 -11.93 -10.53 10.77
N PRO A 355 -12.33 -11.81 10.82
CA PRO A 355 -11.44 -12.90 11.26
C PRO A 355 -10.17 -12.96 10.40
N LEU A 356 -9.10 -13.56 10.95
CA LEU A 356 -7.82 -13.74 10.26
C LEU A 356 -7.92 -14.54 8.96
N SER A 357 -8.89 -15.44 8.85
CA SER A 357 -9.19 -16.19 7.61
C SER A 357 -9.56 -15.30 6.42
N GLU A 358 -9.96 -14.04 6.67
CA GLU A 358 -10.25 -13.05 5.63
C GLU A 358 -9.00 -12.22 5.21
N ALA A 359 -7.82 -12.51 5.78
CA ALA A 359 -6.58 -11.88 5.35
C ALA A 359 -6.33 -12.15 3.85
N GLN A 360 -5.79 -11.17 3.16
CA GLN A 360 -5.47 -11.31 1.74
C GLN A 360 -4.39 -12.37 1.55
N LYS A 361 -4.64 -13.33 0.66
CA LYS A 361 -3.63 -14.30 0.25
C LYS A 361 -2.75 -13.69 -0.83
N LEU A 362 -1.44 -13.79 -0.67
CA LEU A 362 -0.45 -13.33 -1.62
C LEU A 362 0.11 -14.52 -2.41
N ASP A 363 0.15 -14.38 -3.73
CA ASP A 363 0.75 -15.35 -4.65
C ASP A 363 1.79 -14.58 -5.50
N GLY A 364 2.96 -14.35 -4.92
CA GLY A 364 4.03 -13.53 -5.47
C GLY A 364 5.38 -14.25 -5.53
N LEU A 365 6.41 -13.48 -5.89
CA LEU A 365 7.80 -13.96 -5.99
C LEU A 365 8.49 -14.01 -4.61
N ASP A 366 8.00 -13.29 -3.61
CA ASP A 366 8.48 -13.40 -2.23
C ASP A 366 7.90 -14.68 -1.60
N GLU A 367 8.77 -15.52 -1.04
CA GLU A 367 8.38 -16.79 -0.42
C GLU A 367 7.98 -16.62 1.05
N ALA A 368 8.40 -15.55 1.70
CA ALA A 368 8.12 -15.27 3.10
C ALA A 368 6.72 -14.67 3.29
N GLU A 369 6.26 -13.83 2.36
CA GLU A 369 4.97 -13.17 2.44
C GLU A 369 3.88 -13.96 1.72
N THR A 370 3.09 -14.73 2.45
CA THR A 370 1.96 -15.53 1.92
C THR A 370 0.60 -14.92 2.23
N THR A 371 0.53 -14.02 3.22
CA THR A 371 -0.71 -13.37 3.65
C THR A 371 -0.46 -11.92 4.06
N LYS A 372 -1.46 -11.08 3.86
CA LYS A 372 -1.45 -9.67 4.26
C LYS A 372 -2.68 -9.42 5.14
N ARG A 373 -2.44 -9.20 6.44
CA ARG A 373 -3.46 -8.99 7.47
C ARG A 373 -4.06 -7.58 7.42
N TYR A 374 -3.24 -6.57 7.16
CA TYR A 374 -3.67 -5.19 7.00
C TYR A 374 -3.70 -4.80 5.53
N MET A 375 -4.83 -4.28 5.09
CA MET A 375 -5.04 -3.82 3.72
C MET A 375 -5.52 -2.37 3.75
N HIS A 376 -4.87 -1.51 2.98
CA HIS A 376 -5.31 -0.14 2.78
C HIS A 376 -5.62 0.11 1.31
N HIS A 377 -6.89 0.35 0.99
CA HIS A 377 -7.34 0.68 -0.34
C HIS A 377 -7.67 2.18 -0.45
N TYR A 378 -7.46 2.73 -1.63
CA TYR A 378 -7.65 4.14 -1.92
C TYR A 378 -8.43 4.30 -3.23
N ASN A 379 -9.50 5.07 -3.20
CA ASN A 379 -10.33 5.35 -4.34
C ASN A 379 -10.32 6.85 -4.66
N PHE A 380 -10.17 7.17 -5.97
CA PHE A 380 -10.12 8.53 -6.47
C PHE A 380 -11.16 8.70 -7.59
N PRO A 381 -12.45 8.88 -7.26
CA PRO A 381 -13.49 9.06 -8.25
C PRO A 381 -13.39 10.43 -8.93
N SER A 382 -13.83 10.51 -10.18
CA SER A 382 -13.71 11.71 -11.01
C SER A 382 -14.42 12.95 -10.43
N TYR A 383 -15.53 12.75 -9.71
CA TYR A 383 -16.22 13.86 -9.06
C TYR A 383 -15.37 14.61 -8.02
N SER A 384 -14.34 13.95 -7.45
CA SER A 384 -13.46 14.56 -6.45
C SER A 384 -12.65 15.74 -6.99
N VAL A 385 -12.50 15.82 -8.30
CA VAL A 385 -11.85 16.92 -9.03
C VAL A 385 -12.78 17.65 -9.99
N GLY A 386 -14.09 17.36 -9.96
CA GLY A 386 -15.08 17.99 -10.82
C GLY A 386 -15.10 17.45 -12.26
N GLU A 387 -14.49 16.30 -12.53
CA GLU A 387 -14.42 15.70 -13.87
C GLU A 387 -15.47 14.61 -14.08
N THR A 388 -15.79 14.33 -15.35
CA THR A 388 -16.64 13.21 -15.76
C THR A 388 -15.80 12.12 -16.43
N LYS A 389 -15.67 10.95 -15.80
CA LYS A 389 -14.96 9.79 -16.37
C LYS A 389 -15.69 8.49 -16.06
N PRO A 390 -15.66 7.48 -16.97
CA PRO A 390 -16.15 6.14 -16.66
C PRO A 390 -15.38 5.52 -15.51
N SER A 391 -16.06 4.86 -14.57
CA SER A 391 -15.38 4.09 -13.52
C SER A 391 -14.77 2.80 -14.11
N ARG A 392 -13.44 2.67 -14.02
CA ARG A 392 -12.69 1.50 -14.56
C ARG A 392 -11.92 0.73 -13.49
N GLY A 393 -12.22 0.97 -12.20
CA GLY A 393 -11.43 0.43 -11.08
C GLY A 393 -10.15 1.23 -10.84
N PRO A 394 -9.36 0.85 -9.81
CA PRO A 394 -8.18 1.59 -9.40
C PRO A 394 -7.06 1.55 -10.45
N GLY A 395 -6.50 2.70 -10.77
CA GLY A 395 -5.32 2.84 -11.61
C GLY A 395 -4.02 2.71 -10.81
N ARG A 396 -2.87 2.78 -11.51
CA ARG A 396 -1.53 2.68 -10.87
C ARG A 396 -1.30 3.77 -9.81
N ARG A 397 -1.88 4.97 -9.98
CA ARG A 397 -1.77 6.08 -9.01
C ARG A 397 -2.51 5.76 -7.72
N GLU A 398 -3.73 5.26 -7.81
CA GLU A 398 -4.55 4.89 -6.65
C GLU A 398 -3.92 3.75 -5.85
N ILE A 399 -3.37 2.74 -6.52
CA ILE A 399 -2.63 1.66 -5.88
C ILE A 399 -1.41 2.21 -5.13
N GLY A 400 -0.64 3.12 -5.76
CA GLY A 400 0.51 3.75 -5.11
C GLY A 400 0.15 4.60 -3.90
N HIS A 401 -0.97 5.35 -3.94
CA HIS A 401 -1.45 6.14 -2.81
C HIS A 401 -1.95 5.26 -1.66
N GLY A 402 -2.65 4.16 -1.98
CA GLY A 402 -3.07 3.17 -0.99
C GLY A 402 -1.89 2.53 -0.27
N ALA A 403 -0.89 2.08 -1.03
CA ALA A 403 0.33 1.46 -0.51
C ALA A 403 1.16 2.41 0.38
N LEU A 404 1.21 3.72 0.05
CA LEU A 404 1.88 4.70 0.89
C LEU A 404 1.20 4.85 2.25
N ALA A 405 -0.13 4.95 2.28
CA ALA A 405 -0.88 5.05 3.51
C ALA A 405 -0.83 3.74 4.33
N GLU A 406 -0.87 2.58 3.67
CA GLU A 406 -0.68 1.27 4.31
C GLU A 406 0.68 1.20 5.02
N ARG A 407 1.75 1.53 4.30
CA ARG A 407 3.12 1.55 4.82
C ARG A 407 3.28 2.51 6.00
N ALA A 408 2.61 3.67 5.95
CA ALA A 408 2.66 4.66 7.02
C ALA A 408 2.02 4.18 8.33
N LEU A 409 0.99 3.33 8.26
CA LEU A 409 0.22 2.87 9.40
C LEU A 409 0.67 1.50 9.94
N LEU A 410 1.25 0.67 9.08
CA LEU A 410 1.70 -0.68 9.46
C LEU A 410 2.55 -0.72 10.76
N PRO A 411 3.50 0.21 10.98
CA PRO A 411 4.35 0.20 12.18
C PRO A 411 3.61 0.45 13.49
N VAL A 412 2.42 1.02 13.45
CA VAL A 412 1.65 1.36 14.66
C VAL A 412 0.53 0.35 14.97
N LEU A 413 0.30 -0.62 14.09
CA LEU A 413 -0.71 -1.63 14.30
C LEU A 413 -0.31 -2.60 15.42
N PRO A 414 -1.29 -3.12 16.18
CA PRO A 414 -1.05 -4.19 17.16
C PRO A 414 -0.61 -5.48 16.46
N SER A 415 0.13 -6.32 17.17
CA SER A 415 0.46 -7.66 16.71
C SER A 415 -0.82 -8.53 16.55
N GLU A 416 -0.68 -9.62 15.80
CA GLU A 416 -1.79 -10.58 15.63
C GLU A 416 -2.23 -11.21 16.97
N ALA A 417 -1.29 -11.45 17.87
CA ALA A 417 -1.57 -11.98 19.20
C ALA A 417 -2.37 -11.01 20.09
N GLU A 418 -2.10 -9.69 19.96
CA GLU A 418 -2.80 -8.65 20.71
C GLU A 418 -4.19 -8.33 20.13
N PHE A 419 -4.32 -8.38 18.82
CA PHE A 419 -5.55 -8.03 18.11
C PHE A 419 -5.75 -8.95 16.88
N PRO A 420 -6.40 -10.12 17.08
CA PRO A 420 -6.47 -11.21 16.09
C PRO A 420 -7.51 -10.96 14.99
N TYR A 421 -7.44 -9.80 14.34
CA TYR A 421 -8.31 -9.42 13.22
C TYR A 421 -7.51 -9.20 11.94
N ALA A 422 -8.08 -9.57 10.82
CA ALA A 422 -7.78 -8.97 9.54
C ALA A 422 -8.41 -7.57 9.51
N ILE A 423 -7.65 -6.57 9.08
CA ILE A 423 -8.03 -5.15 9.11
C ILE A 423 -8.02 -4.63 7.68
N ARG A 424 -9.13 -4.05 7.24
CA ARG A 424 -9.20 -3.36 5.95
C ARG A 424 -9.64 -1.93 6.16
N THR A 425 -8.83 -0.97 5.71
CA THR A 425 -9.22 0.43 5.61
C THR A 425 -9.42 0.84 4.15
N VAL A 426 -10.40 1.67 3.88
CA VAL A 426 -10.69 2.20 2.55
C VAL A 426 -10.80 3.71 2.64
N SER A 427 -9.94 4.41 1.91
CA SER A 427 -10.00 5.86 1.76
C SER A 427 -10.80 6.22 0.52
N GLU A 428 -11.93 6.88 0.72
CA GLU A 428 -12.76 7.46 -0.32
C GLU A 428 -12.44 8.95 -0.44
N THR A 429 -11.99 9.38 -1.62
CA THR A 429 -11.69 10.77 -1.88
C THR A 429 -12.99 11.51 -2.25
N PHE A 430 -13.45 12.42 -1.37
CA PHE A 430 -14.64 13.22 -1.64
C PHE A 430 -14.29 14.50 -2.40
N GLU A 431 -13.15 15.11 -2.09
CA GLU A 431 -12.64 16.31 -2.78
C GLU A 431 -11.11 16.28 -2.81
N SER A 432 -10.50 16.81 -3.87
CA SER A 432 -9.06 16.82 -4.03
C SER A 432 -8.51 18.11 -4.65
N ASN A 433 -7.62 18.75 -3.90
CA ASN A 433 -6.77 19.85 -4.37
C ASN A 433 -5.35 19.71 -3.81
N GLY A 434 -4.71 18.57 -4.12
CA GLY A 434 -3.32 18.25 -3.75
C GLY A 434 -3.17 17.52 -2.42
N SER A 435 -2.15 16.66 -2.36
CA SER A 435 -1.70 15.87 -1.21
C SER A 435 -2.78 14.98 -0.57
N THR A 436 -3.60 14.37 -1.38
CA THR A 436 -4.75 13.55 -0.97
C THR A 436 -4.31 12.27 -0.25
N SER A 437 -3.19 11.66 -0.66
CA SER A 437 -2.64 10.47 0.00
C SER A 437 -2.25 10.73 1.47
N GLN A 438 -1.76 11.92 1.79
CA GLN A 438 -1.39 12.26 3.15
C GLN A 438 -2.63 12.55 4.02
N ALA A 439 -3.69 13.10 3.45
CA ALA A 439 -5.00 13.18 4.11
C ALA A 439 -5.56 11.77 4.41
N SER A 440 -5.33 10.80 3.52
CA SER A 440 -5.68 9.38 3.75
C SER A 440 -4.99 8.80 4.97
N VAL A 441 -3.70 9.10 5.18
CA VAL A 441 -2.97 8.66 6.38
C VAL A 441 -3.64 9.17 7.65
N CYS A 442 -3.96 10.47 7.72
CA CYS A 442 -4.61 11.08 8.87
C CYS A 442 -6.00 10.48 9.13
N ALA A 443 -6.84 10.38 8.09
CA ALA A 443 -8.17 9.79 8.20
C ALA A 443 -8.13 8.31 8.63
N SER A 444 -7.20 7.53 8.08
CA SER A 444 -7.05 6.10 8.40
C SER A 444 -6.58 5.89 9.84
N SER A 445 -5.63 6.70 10.32
CA SER A 445 -5.19 6.67 11.72
C SER A 445 -6.37 6.86 12.69
N MET A 446 -7.24 7.83 12.42
CA MET A 446 -8.43 8.09 13.23
C MET A 446 -9.51 7.02 13.07
N SER A 447 -9.74 6.49 11.86
CA SER A 447 -10.74 5.44 11.64
C SER A 447 -10.35 4.11 12.32
N LEU A 448 -9.06 3.78 12.37
CA LEU A 448 -8.54 2.65 13.14
C LEU A 448 -8.83 2.82 14.64
N MET A 449 -8.55 4.01 15.19
CA MET A 449 -8.88 4.31 16.60
C MET A 449 -10.38 4.27 16.87
N SER A 450 -11.20 4.82 15.95
CA SER A 450 -12.67 4.76 16.03
C SER A 450 -13.21 3.32 15.99
N ALA A 451 -12.57 2.45 15.21
CA ALA A 451 -12.91 1.03 15.13
C ALA A 451 -12.50 0.22 16.38
N GLY A 452 -11.75 0.80 17.30
CA GLY A 452 -11.21 0.11 18.48
C GLY A 452 -9.96 -0.71 18.20
N VAL A 453 -9.24 -0.43 17.12
CA VAL A 453 -7.92 -1.02 16.86
C VAL A 453 -6.89 -0.33 17.76
N PRO A 454 -6.21 -1.06 18.65
CA PRO A 454 -5.30 -0.47 19.63
C PRO A 454 -3.94 -0.11 18.98
N ILE A 455 -3.96 0.86 18.05
CA ILE A 455 -2.71 1.38 17.47
C ILE A 455 -1.88 2.06 18.57
N LYS A 456 -0.55 1.86 18.50
CA LYS A 456 0.35 2.37 19.57
C LYS A 456 0.53 3.88 19.56
N ALA A 457 0.25 4.56 18.45
CA ALA A 457 0.34 6.01 18.31
C ALA A 457 -0.47 6.50 17.11
N ALA A 458 -0.95 7.74 17.14
CA ALA A 458 -1.52 8.41 16.00
C ALA A 458 -0.43 8.70 14.94
N VAL A 459 -0.80 8.55 13.68
CA VAL A 459 0.06 8.84 12.53
C VAL A 459 -0.57 9.95 11.71
N ALA A 460 0.18 11.01 11.44
CA ALA A 460 -0.21 12.04 10.49
C ALA A 460 0.74 12.11 9.30
N GLY A 461 0.22 12.56 8.17
CA GLY A 461 0.97 12.76 6.95
C GLY A 461 0.79 14.16 6.40
N ILE A 462 1.85 14.71 5.83
CA ILE A 462 1.88 16.02 5.17
C ILE A 462 2.86 16.00 3.99
N SER A 463 2.70 16.91 3.05
CA SER A 463 3.67 17.12 1.97
C SER A 463 4.33 18.49 2.05
N CYS A 464 5.56 18.54 1.56
CA CYS A 464 6.27 19.77 1.24
C CYS A 464 6.51 19.82 -0.27
N GLY A 465 6.47 21.03 -0.83
CA GLY A 465 6.88 21.30 -2.21
C GLY A 465 8.18 22.05 -2.27
N LEU A 466 8.71 22.17 -3.48
CA LEU A 466 9.92 22.94 -3.79
C LEU A 466 9.67 23.77 -5.04
N VAL A 467 10.13 25.01 -5.02
CA VAL A 467 10.25 25.85 -6.19
C VAL A 467 11.70 26.32 -6.26
N THR A 468 12.37 26.05 -7.37
CA THR A 468 13.75 26.49 -7.64
C THR A 468 13.79 27.64 -8.65
N GLY A 469 14.95 28.26 -8.85
CA GLY A 469 15.18 29.25 -9.90
C GLY A 469 14.96 28.70 -11.32
N ASP A 470 15.20 29.57 -12.34
CA ASP A 470 14.99 29.21 -13.74
C ASP A 470 16.00 28.17 -14.30
N THR A 471 17.11 27.96 -13.59
CA THR A 471 18.08 26.91 -13.87
C THR A 471 17.77 25.72 -12.97
N ASP A 472 18.00 24.49 -13.43
CA ASP A 472 17.89 23.27 -12.60
C ASP A 472 18.95 23.22 -11.48
N ASP A 473 19.62 24.36 -11.22
CA ASP A 473 20.57 24.55 -10.14
C ASP A 473 19.79 24.88 -8.85
N THR A 474 19.73 23.90 -7.97
CA THR A 474 19.03 23.98 -6.69
C THR A 474 19.87 24.57 -5.56
N ASP A 475 21.09 25.06 -5.87
CA ASP A 475 22.06 25.34 -4.83
C ASP A 475 21.88 26.73 -4.19
N ASP A 476 21.37 27.75 -4.92
CA ASP A 476 21.36 29.13 -4.45
C ASP A 476 20.01 29.87 -4.44
N ASP A 477 18.95 29.35 -5.12
CA ASP A 477 17.65 30.05 -5.22
C ASP A 477 16.49 29.06 -5.19
N TYR A 478 16.04 28.71 -3.98
CA TYR A 478 14.92 27.80 -3.79
C TYR A 478 14.06 28.19 -2.58
N LEU A 479 12.80 27.72 -2.58
CA LEU A 479 11.91 27.76 -1.44
C LEU A 479 11.22 26.41 -1.24
N VAL A 480 11.24 25.92 0.00
CA VAL A 480 10.46 24.74 0.43
C VAL A 480 9.14 25.21 1.00
N LEU A 481 8.01 24.71 0.45
CA LEU A 481 6.66 25.06 0.83
C LEU A 481 6.05 23.98 1.72
N THR A 482 5.43 24.35 2.83
CA THR A 482 4.66 23.39 3.65
C THR A 482 3.23 23.28 3.13
N ASP A 483 2.69 22.05 3.05
CA ASP A 483 1.32 21.75 2.61
C ASP A 483 0.98 22.30 1.23
N ILE A 484 1.50 21.69 0.19
CA ILE A 484 1.23 22.10 -1.20
C ILE A 484 -0.20 21.74 -1.63
N GLN A 485 -0.81 22.66 -2.39
CA GLN A 485 -2.03 22.42 -3.14
C GLN A 485 -1.74 21.94 -4.58
N GLY A 486 -2.79 21.54 -5.31
CA GLY A 486 -2.67 20.99 -6.66
C GLY A 486 -1.85 21.86 -7.62
N LEU A 487 -2.05 23.17 -7.66
CA LEU A 487 -1.31 24.08 -8.54
C LEU A 487 0.18 24.12 -8.20
N GLU A 488 0.52 24.09 -6.91
CA GLU A 488 1.90 24.08 -6.44
C GLU A 488 2.59 22.74 -6.70
N ASP A 489 1.84 21.63 -6.65
CA ASP A 489 2.33 20.33 -7.13
C ASP A 489 2.58 20.35 -8.64
N PHE A 490 1.66 20.87 -9.45
CA PHE A 490 1.82 20.93 -10.91
C PHE A 490 2.99 21.79 -11.36
N PHE A 491 3.18 22.97 -10.78
CA PHE A 491 4.17 23.96 -11.20
C PHE A 491 5.47 23.94 -10.41
N GLY A 492 5.48 23.28 -9.24
CA GLY A 492 6.66 23.07 -8.43
C GLY A 492 7.57 21.96 -8.97
N ASP A 493 8.67 21.75 -8.27
CA ASP A 493 9.75 20.84 -8.64
C ASP A 493 9.77 19.57 -7.81
N MET A 494 9.07 19.56 -6.66
CA MET A 494 9.06 18.45 -5.71
C MET A 494 7.68 18.32 -5.04
N ASP A 495 7.27 17.07 -4.82
CA ASP A 495 6.22 16.65 -3.88
C ASP A 495 6.84 15.65 -2.89
N PHE A 496 7.21 16.15 -1.70
CA PHE A 496 7.90 15.40 -0.66
C PHE A 496 6.92 15.06 0.46
N LYS A 497 6.51 13.81 0.51
CA LYS A 497 5.51 13.29 1.44
C LYS A 497 6.17 12.58 2.61
N VAL A 498 5.83 12.99 3.84
CA VAL A 498 6.30 12.34 5.06
C VAL A 498 5.13 12.04 5.98
N ALA A 499 5.07 10.81 6.43
CA ALA A 499 4.15 10.37 7.49
C ALA A 499 4.93 9.85 8.70
N GLY A 500 4.33 9.97 9.87
CA GLY A 500 4.93 9.47 11.11
C GLY A 500 4.15 9.82 12.35
N THR A 501 4.70 9.41 13.48
CA THR A 501 4.21 9.65 14.85
C THR A 501 5.00 10.79 15.50
N HIS A 502 4.82 11.00 16.80
CA HIS A 502 5.69 11.90 17.58
C HIS A 502 7.14 11.43 17.66
N LYS A 503 7.36 10.10 17.63
CA LYS A 503 8.70 9.51 17.78
C LYS A 503 9.55 9.61 16.53
N GLY A 504 8.94 9.40 15.37
CA GLY A 504 9.70 9.34 14.14
C GLY A 504 8.87 9.06 12.90
N ILE A 505 9.56 8.85 11.82
CA ILE A 505 9.02 8.65 10.48
C ILE A 505 8.53 7.21 10.32
N THR A 506 7.35 7.05 9.72
CA THR A 506 6.81 5.74 9.32
C THR A 506 6.77 5.54 7.81
N ALA A 507 6.68 6.61 7.02
CA ALA A 507 6.78 6.53 5.56
C ALA A 507 7.29 7.82 4.93
N ILE A 508 8.04 7.67 3.83
CA ILE A 508 8.44 8.77 2.94
C ILE A 508 8.14 8.37 1.50
N GLN A 509 7.68 9.32 0.71
CA GLN A 509 7.67 9.24 -0.75
C GLN A 509 8.02 10.60 -1.34
N MET A 510 9.00 10.61 -2.24
CA MET A 510 9.46 11.82 -2.93
C MET A 510 9.25 11.67 -4.44
N ASP A 511 8.54 12.60 -5.02
CA ASP A 511 8.37 12.77 -6.47
C ASP A 511 9.00 14.11 -6.87
N ILE A 512 9.85 14.13 -7.89
CA ILE A 512 10.52 15.36 -8.36
C ILE A 512 10.44 15.50 -9.87
N LYS A 513 10.66 16.75 -10.36
CA LYS A 513 10.61 17.10 -11.78
C LYS A 513 11.94 17.74 -12.26
N ILE A 514 12.96 17.71 -11.42
CA ILE A 514 14.32 18.20 -11.65
C ILE A 514 15.33 17.07 -11.43
N HIS A 515 16.61 17.30 -11.71
CA HIS A 515 17.66 16.28 -11.74
C HIS A 515 18.16 15.83 -10.36
N GLY A 516 17.47 16.19 -9.29
CA GLY A 516 17.77 15.73 -7.94
C GLY A 516 17.74 16.84 -6.90
N LEU A 517 17.86 16.45 -5.63
CA LEU A 517 17.87 17.33 -4.47
C LEU A 517 19.20 17.26 -3.74
N THR A 518 19.61 18.41 -3.21
CA THR A 518 20.77 18.53 -2.32
C THR A 518 20.40 18.18 -0.87
N ARG A 519 21.42 17.93 -0.05
CA ARG A 519 21.23 17.62 1.37
C ARG A 519 20.46 18.72 2.13
N PRO A 520 20.77 20.04 2.00
CA PRO A 520 20.03 21.08 2.69
C PRO A 520 18.52 21.07 2.40
N ILE A 521 18.13 20.84 1.15
CA ILE A 521 16.71 20.81 0.75
C ILE A 521 15.99 19.63 1.41
N ILE A 522 16.61 18.44 1.44
CA ILE A 522 16.02 17.24 2.08
C ILE A 522 15.91 17.45 3.59
N GLU A 523 16.92 18.01 4.24
CA GLU A 523 16.90 18.32 5.67
C GLU A 523 15.80 19.33 6.01
N GLU A 524 15.65 20.40 5.22
CA GLU A 524 14.60 21.41 5.42
C GLU A 524 13.20 20.79 5.22
N ALA A 525 13.00 20.00 4.16
CA ALA A 525 11.70 19.33 3.90
C ALA A 525 11.31 18.38 5.04
N ILE A 526 12.26 17.59 5.55
CA ILE A 526 12.02 16.69 6.69
C ILE A 526 11.71 17.49 7.97
N ALA A 527 12.42 18.58 8.23
CA ALA A 527 12.17 19.43 9.40
C ALA A 527 10.78 20.10 9.34
N LYS A 528 10.40 20.66 8.18
CA LYS A 528 9.09 21.29 7.97
C LYS A 528 7.94 20.28 8.06
N THR A 529 8.09 19.11 7.46
CA THR A 529 7.07 18.04 7.54
C THR A 529 6.95 17.52 8.98
N ARG A 530 8.04 17.43 9.76
CA ARG A 530 7.98 17.07 11.17
C ARG A 530 7.15 18.08 11.98
N LYS A 531 7.42 19.37 11.84
CA LYS A 531 6.68 20.43 12.51
C LYS A 531 5.19 20.39 12.20
N ALA A 532 4.85 20.26 10.92
CA ALA A 532 3.47 20.19 10.45
C ALA A 532 2.75 18.91 10.94
N ARG A 533 3.42 17.76 10.89
CA ARG A 533 2.89 16.48 11.36
C ARG A 533 2.52 16.52 12.84
N LEU A 534 3.39 17.05 13.70
CA LEU A 534 3.13 17.18 15.13
C LEU A 534 1.93 18.10 15.39
N TYR A 535 1.86 19.23 14.69
CA TYR A 535 0.71 20.15 14.78
C TYR A 535 -0.60 19.45 14.38
N ILE A 536 -0.62 18.66 13.30
CA ILE A 536 -1.81 17.94 12.84
C ILE A 536 -2.26 16.92 13.89
N ILE A 537 -1.34 16.17 14.49
CA ILE A 537 -1.66 15.20 15.54
C ILE A 537 -2.27 15.93 16.76
N ASP A 538 -1.55 16.92 17.30
CA ASP A 538 -1.89 17.52 18.59
C ASP A 538 -3.10 18.45 18.51
N GLU A 539 -3.16 19.28 17.47
CA GLU A 539 -4.15 20.36 17.39
C GLU A 539 -5.41 19.99 16.60
N VAL A 540 -5.38 18.89 15.84
CA VAL A 540 -6.50 18.51 14.97
C VAL A 540 -6.99 17.10 15.26
N MET A 541 -6.15 16.08 15.09
CA MET A 541 -6.57 14.68 15.21
C MET A 541 -6.94 14.32 16.63
N ASN A 542 -6.11 14.70 17.62
CA ASN A 542 -6.36 14.41 19.04
C ASN A 542 -7.61 15.12 19.60
N LYS A 543 -8.08 16.19 18.95
CA LYS A 543 -9.36 16.83 19.32
C LYS A 543 -10.57 16.04 18.83
N ALA A 544 -10.44 15.28 17.76
CA ALA A 544 -11.49 14.42 17.25
C ALA A 544 -11.49 13.04 17.94
N ILE A 545 -10.31 12.46 18.12
CA ILE A 545 -10.08 11.21 18.85
C ILE A 545 -8.62 11.14 19.32
N ASP A 546 -8.40 11.06 20.63
CA ASP A 546 -7.09 11.12 21.28
C ASP A 546 -6.52 9.73 21.64
N ALA A 547 -7.37 8.71 21.64
CA ALA A 547 -6.98 7.34 21.94
C ALA A 547 -7.88 6.34 21.21
N PRO A 548 -7.39 5.13 20.91
CA PRO A 548 -8.23 4.04 20.44
C PRO A 548 -9.38 3.75 21.39
N ARG A 549 -10.57 3.46 20.86
CA ARG A 549 -11.70 3.02 21.66
C ARG A 549 -11.36 1.72 22.37
N ALA A 550 -11.84 1.56 23.61
CA ALA A 550 -11.57 0.40 24.45
C ALA A 550 -12.21 -0.91 23.89
N GLN A 551 -13.20 -0.79 23.03
CA GLN A 551 -13.91 -1.91 22.42
C GLN A 551 -14.12 -1.65 20.93
N VAL A 552 -14.18 -2.73 20.16
CA VAL A 552 -14.55 -2.66 18.75
C VAL A 552 -15.99 -2.13 18.58
N GLY A 553 -16.28 -1.50 17.45
CA GLY A 553 -17.57 -0.90 17.13
C GLY A 553 -18.74 -1.91 17.29
N GLU A 554 -19.94 -1.39 17.50
CA GLU A 554 -21.15 -2.21 17.74
C GLU A 554 -21.39 -3.23 16.63
N PHE A 555 -21.15 -2.84 15.37
CA PHE A 555 -21.37 -3.71 14.20
C PHE A 555 -20.13 -4.55 13.83
N ALA A 556 -19.00 -4.32 14.49
CA ALA A 556 -17.81 -5.13 14.27
C ALA A 556 -17.98 -6.51 14.89
N PRO A 557 -17.47 -7.57 14.23
CA PRO A 557 -17.45 -8.89 14.81
C PRO A 557 -16.56 -8.91 16.05
N LYS A 558 -17.05 -9.53 17.13
CA LYS A 558 -16.26 -9.77 18.34
C LYS A 558 -15.52 -11.08 18.20
N ILE A 559 -14.33 -11.18 18.74
CA ILE A 559 -13.53 -12.41 18.76
C ILE A 559 -13.36 -12.85 20.21
N VAL A 560 -13.67 -14.11 20.47
CA VAL A 560 -13.37 -14.79 21.72
C VAL A 560 -12.34 -15.87 21.43
N GLN A 561 -11.25 -15.84 22.18
CA GLN A 561 -10.18 -16.84 22.06
C GLN A 561 -10.30 -17.88 23.16
N MET A 562 -10.06 -19.15 22.82
CA MET A 562 -9.88 -20.25 23.77
C MET A 562 -8.74 -21.13 23.33
N GLN A 563 -8.07 -21.78 24.28
CA GLN A 563 -6.99 -22.73 24.02
C GLN A 563 -7.51 -24.15 24.19
N ILE A 564 -7.23 -24.99 23.21
CA ILE A 564 -7.50 -26.44 23.28
C ILE A 564 -6.19 -27.21 23.16
N ASP A 565 -6.23 -28.48 23.59
CA ASP A 565 -5.10 -29.39 23.36
C ASP A 565 -4.92 -29.61 21.84
N PRO A 566 -3.73 -29.39 21.28
CA PRO A 566 -3.45 -29.62 19.87
C PRO A 566 -3.85 -31.04 19.39
N GLN A 567 -3.79 -32.05 20.27
CA GLN A 567 -4.21 -33.40 19.92
C GLN A 567 -5.74 -33.52 19.71
N LYS A 568 -6.52 -32.57 20.22
CA LYS A 568 -7.98 -32.50 20.08
C LYS A 568 -8.47 -31.67 18.88
N ILE A 569 -7.57 -31.03 18.15
CA ILE A 569 -7.92 -30.25 16.95
C ILE A 569 -8.69 -31.13 15.95
N GLY A 570 -8.23 -32.38 15.75
CA GLY A 570 -8.88 -33.32 14.86
C GLY A 570 -10.34 -33.64 15.25
N ASP A 571 -10.64 -33.68 16.57
CA ASP A 571 -11.99 -33.93 17.07
C ASP A 571 -12.91 -32.73 16.80
N VAL A 572 -12.40 -31.49 16.96
CA VAL A 572 -13.15 -30.24 16.70
C VAL A 572 -13.37 -30.03 15.20
N VAL A 573 -12.38 -30.28 14.38
CA VAL A 573 -12.51 -30.16 12.92
C VAL A 573 -13.38 -31.24 12.35
N GLY A 574 -13.22 -32.49 12.84
CA GLY A 574 -13.93 -33.66 12.35
C GLY A 574 -13.49 -34.10 10.96
N GLN A 575 -14.00 -35.25 10.54
CA GLN A 575 -13.66 -35.81 9.24
C GLN A 575 -14.08 -34.87 8.09
N ARG A 576 -13.11 -34.38 7.33
CA ARG A 576 -13.30 -33.40 6.23
C ARG A 576 -14.02 -32.10 6.66
N GLY A 577 -13.81 -31.67 7.90
CA GLY A 577 -14.42 -30.44 8.42
C GLY A 577 -15.89 -30.59 8.88
N LYS A 578 -16.45 -31.80 8.95
CA LYS A 578 -17.87 -32.00 9.22
C LYS A 578 -18.31 -31.45 10.58
N THR A 579 -17.49 -31.63 11.62
CA THR A 579 -17.83 -31.20 12.99
C THR A 579 -17.81 -29.67 13.10
N ILE A 580 -16.73 -29.03 12.66
CA ILE A 580 -16.60 -27.58 12.73
C ILE A 580 -17.67 -26.87 11.86
N ASN A 581 -17.97 -27.41 10.69
CA ASN A 581 -19.02 -26.85 9.82
C ASN A 581 -20.40 -26.95 10.46
N ALA A 582 -20.70 -28.06 11.17
CA ALA A 582 -21.96 -28.19 11.88
C ALA A 582 -22.11 -27.20 13.05
N ILE A 583 -20.99 -26.89 13.76
CA ILE A 583 -20.98 -25.84 14.79
C ILE A 583 -21.24 -24.47 14.15
N ILE A 584 -20.56 -24.17 13.03
CA ILE A 584 -20.71 -22.90 12.28
C ILE A 584 -22.15 -22.74 11.78
N GLU A 585 -22.76 -23.79 11.21
CA GLU A 585 -24.16 -23.76 10.74
C GLU A 585 -25.17 -23.57 11.89
N GLN A 586 -24.93 -24.20 13.02
CA GLN A 586 -25.83 -24.13 14.19
C GLN A 586 -25.79 -22.75 14.85
N THR A 587 -24.60 -22.16 14.96
CA THR A 587 -24.39 -20.94 15.75
C THR A 587 -24.26 -19.66 14.89
N GLY A 588 -23.95 -19.79 13.60
CA GLY A 588 -23.75 -18.65 12.70
C GLY A 588 -22.43 -17.90 12.92
N VAL A 589 -21.51 -18.42 13.75
CA VAL A 589 -20.18 -17.83 13.98
C VAL A 589 -19.16 -18.32 12.96
N LYS A 590 -18.01 -17.63 12.85
CA LYS A 590 -16.82 -18.13 12.17
C LYS A 590 -15.84 -18.67 13.21
N ILE A 591 -15.15 -19.77 12.89
CA ILE A 591 -14.21 -20.43 13.80
C ILE A 591 -12.90 -20.67 13.02
N ASP A 592 -11.80 -20.13 13.55
CA ASP A 592 -10.44 -20.38 13.07
C ASP A 592 -9.65 -21.13 14.17
N ILE A 593 -8.86 -22.13 13.77
CA ILE A 593 -8.04 -22.94 14.66
C ILE A 593 -6.62 -22.97 14.12
N THR A 594 -5.64 -22.61 14.96
CA THR A 594 -4.22 -22.68 14.64
C THR A 594 -3.63 -24.05 15.07
N ASP A 595 -2.48 -24.42 14.50
CA ASP A 595 -1.85 -25.72 14.76
C ASP A 595 -1.39 -25.92 16.23
N ASP A 596 -1.22 -24.83 16.98
CA ASP A 596 -0.91 -24.84 18.42
C ASP A 596 -2.14 -24.96 19.31
N GLY A 597 -3.36 -25.05 18.74
CA GLY A 597 -4.63 -25.22 19.44
C GLY A 597 -5.29 -23.94 19.91
N ALA A 598 -4.87 -22.76 19.43
CA ALA A 598 -5.61 -21.54 19.67
C ALA A 598 -6.86 -21.51 18.77
N VAL A 599 -8.04 -21.37 19.39
CA VAL A 599 -9.33 -21.31 18.71
C VAL A 599 -9.88 -19.90 18.82
N SER A 600 -10.12 -19.24 17.68
CA SER A 600 -10.75 -17.94 17.59
C SER A 600 -12.19 -18.08 17.11
N ILE A 601 -13.15 -17.71 17.94
CA ILE A 601 -14.59 -17.71 17.62
C ILE A 601 -15.02 -16.29 17.35
N CYS A 602 -15.49 -16.02 16.15
CA CYS A 602 -15.81 -14.68 15.66
C CYS A 602 -17.31 -14.57 15.33
N GLY A 603 -17.99 -13.60 15.93
CA GLY A 603 -19.41 -13.35 15.70
C GLY A 603 -19.87 -11.98 16.21
N THR A 604 -21.06 -11.56 15.81
CA THR A 604 -21.68 -10.30 16.25
C THR A 604 -22.61 -10.51 17.47
N ASP A 605 -23.11 -11.74 17.68
CA ASP A 605 -24.00 -12.10 18.78
C ASP A 605 -23.27 -12.88 19.87
N ALA A 606 -23.28 -12.34 21.10
CA ALA A 606 -22.59 -12.94 22.24
C ALA A 606 -23.13 -14.34 22.60
N LYS A 607 -24.45 -14.58 22.47
CA LYS A 607 -25.07 -15.89 22.79
C LYS A 607 -24.59 -16.96 21.83
N SER A 608 -24.55 -16.65 20.54
CA SER A 608 -24.03 -17.55 19.50
C SER A 608 -22.57 -17.94 19.75
N MET A 609 -21.75 -16.98 20.18
CA MET A 609 -20.33 -17.24 20.50
C MET A 609 -20.18 -18.09 21.75
N GLU A 610 -20.99 -17.85 22.82
CA GLU A 610 -21.01 -18.67 24.03
C GLU A 610 -21.46 -20.11 23.72
N GLU A 611 -22.45 -20.29 22.84
CA GLU A 611 -22.91 -21.61 22.42
C GLU A 611 -21.81 -22.35 21.65
N ALA A 612 -21.11 -21.67 20.72
CA ALA A 612 -19.98 -22.28 20.01
C ALA A 612 -18.84 -22.67 20.96
N GLN A 613 -18.51 -21.82 21.94
CA GLN A 613 -17.53 -22.17 22.97
C GLN A 613 -17.95 -23.41 23.79
N LYS A 614 -19.22 -23.49 24.19
CA LYS A 614 -19.77 -24.65 24.92
C LYS A 614 -19.65 -25.92 24.10
N LEU A 615 -20.02 -25.87 22.81
CA LEU A 615 -19.94 -27.03 21.92
C LEU A 615 -18.49 -27.50 21.74
N ILE A 616 -17.55 -26.57 21.51
CA ILE A 616 -16.13 -26.92 21.42
C ILE A 616 -15.63 -27.51 22.73
N HIS A 617 -15.97 -26.88 23.86
CA HIS A 617 -15.56 -27.35 25.18
C HIS A 617 -16.08 -28.79 25.43
N ILE A 618 -17.32 -29.10 25.08
CA ILE A 618 -17.91 -30.44 25.17
C ILE A 618 -17.13 -31.44 24.31
N ILE A 619 -16.72 -31.05 23.09
CA ILE A 619 -15.98 -31.92 22.18
C ILE A 619 -14.61 -32.30 22.74
N VAL A 620 -13.86 -31.30 23.24
CA VAL A 620 -12.47 -31.49 23.70
C VAL A 620 -12.35 -32.08 25.11
N THR A 621 -13.41 -31.97 25.92
CA THR A 621 -13.41 -32.46 27.31
C THR A 621 -13.89 -33.93 27.37
N ASP A 622 -13.19 -34.80 28.07
CA ASP A 622 -13.66 -36.12 28.35
C ASP A 622 -14.77 -36.06 29.43
N PHE A 623 -15.84 -36.81 29.22
CA PHE A 623 -16.94 -36.85 30.19
C PHE A 623 -16.55 -37.60 31.46
N GLU A 624 -16.76 -36.98 32.59
CA GLU A 624 -16.49 -37.57 33.90
C GLU A 624 -17.75 -38.23 34.52
N ALA A 625 -17.53 -39.32 35.27
CA ALA A 625 -18.64 -39.99 35.97
C ALA A 625 -19.26 -39.03 36.98
N GLY A 626 -20.60 -38.95 36.97
CA GLY A 626 -21.38 -38.02 37.80
C GLY A 626 -21.72 -36.68 37.15
N GLN A 627 -21.15 -36.35 36.00
CA GLN A 627 -21.46 -35.14 35.26
C GLN A 627 -22.86 -35.20 34.66
N VAL A 628 -23.66 -34.14 34.88
CA VAL A 628 -25.02 -34.01 34.29
C VAL A 628 -24.92 -33.21 33.00
N LEU A 629 -25.49 -33.75 31.94
CA LEU A 629 -25.44 -33.17 30.58
C LEU A 629 -26.82 -33.19 29.93
N GLU A 630 -27.06 -32.30 28.98
CA GLU A 630 -28.22 -32.35 28.09
C GLU A 630 -27.78 -32.93 26.73
N GLY A 631 -28.47 -33.93 26.25
CA GLY A 631 -28.18 -34.54 24.95
C GLY A 631 -29.46 -34.71 24.12
N LYS A 632 -29.31 -34.56 22.79
CA LYS A 632 -30.39 -34.71 21.82
C LYS A 632 -30.41 -36.14 21.30
N VAL A 633 -31.59 -36.79 21.33
CA VAL A 633 -31.78 -38.14 20.79
C VAL A 633 -31.59 -38.14 19.27
N VAL A 634 -30.50 -38.74 18.77
CA VAL A 634 -30.18 -38.84 17.34
C VAL A 634 -30.42 -40.19 16.72
N SER A 635 -30.50 -41.26 17.56
CA SER A 635 -30.80 -42.61 17.09
C SER A 635 -31.39 -43.44 18.20
N ILE A 636 -32.41 -44.26 17.87
CA ILE A 636 -33.06 -45.21 18.79
C ILE A 636 -32.81 -46.63 18.27
N LYS A 637 -32.42 -47.54 19.18
CA LYS A 637 -32.22 -48.96 18.95
C LYS A 637 -32.97 -49.78 20.03
N ASP A 638 -33.21 -51.03 19.78
CA ASP A 638 -33.92 -51.89 20.71
C ASP A 638 -33.30 -51.94 22.11
N PHE A 639 -31.98 -51.72 22.22
CA PHE A 639 -31.21 -51.77 23.46
C PHE A 639 -30.95 -50.44 24.14
N GLY A 640 -31.30 -49.29 23.47
CA GLY A 640 -31.05 -47.96 24.04
C GLY A 640 -31.15 -46.83 23.03
N ALA A 641 -30.96 -45.62 23.50
CA ALA A 641 -30.92 -44.39 22.67
C ALA A 641 -29.50 -43.82 22.60
N PHE A 642 -29.14 -43.27 21.44
CA PHE A 642 -27.92 -42.50 21.25
C PHE A 642 -28.25 -41.01 21.35
N LEU A 643 -27.50 -40.33 22.18
CA LEU A 643 -27.63 -38.91 22.44
C LEU A 643 -26.40 -38.19 21.87
N GLU A 644 -26.63 -37.12 21.15
CA GLU A 644 -25.58 -36.18 20.71
C GLU A 644 -25.52 -34.99 21.68
N PHE A 645 -24.33 -34.72 22.22
CA PHE A 645 -24.06 -33.62 23.16
C PHE A 645 -23.44 -32.40 22.47
N ALA A 646 -22.72 -32.64 21.39
CA ALA A 646 -22.19 -31.69 20.47
C ALA A 646 -21.99 -32.39 19.12
N PRO A 647 -21.86 -31.65 17.99
CA PRO A 647 -21.63 -32.25 16.68
C PRO A 647 -20.48 -33.26 16.70
N GLY A 648 -20.78 -34.53 16.35
CA GLY A 648 -19.80 -35.63 16.35
C GLY A 648 -19.47 -36.24 17.71
N LYS A 649 -20.05 -35.78 18.82
CA LYS A 649 -19.85 -36.35 20.16
C LYS A 649 -21.12 -36.97 20.70
N GLU A 650 -21.17 -38.27 20.61
CA GLU A 650 -22.33 -39.07 20.97
C GLU A 650 -22.06 -39.94 22.21
N GLY A 651 -23.12 -40.31 22.88
CA GLY A 651 -23.11 -41.29 23.97
C GLY A 651 -24.40 -42.09 24.02
N MET A 652 -24.39 -43.24 24.71
CA MET A 652 -25.51 -44.15 24.74
C MET A 652 -26.18 -44.18 26.11
N VAL A 653 -27.52 -44.16 26.13
CA VAL A 653 -28.33 -44.50 27.29
C VAL A 653 -28.95 -45.87 27.04
N HIS A 654 -28.57 -46.88 27.85
CA HIS A 654 -29.14 -48.22 27.76
C HIS A 654 -30.59 -48.21 28.20
N ILE A 655 -31.46 -49.04 27.61
CA ILE A 655 -32.89 -49.12 27.93
C ILE A 655 -33.17 -49.26 29.45
N SER A 656 -32.30 -49.95 30.19
CA SER A 656 -32.42 -50.09 31.64
C SER A 656 -32.09 -48.85 32.46
N LYS A 657 -31.59 -47.80 31.80
CA LYS A 657 -31.17 -46.52 32.38
C LYS A 657 -32.04 -45.33 31.94
N LEU A 658 -33.13 -45.58 31.22
CA LEU A 658 -34.08 -44.58 30.76
C LEU A 658 -35.04 -44.10 31.85
N SER A 659 -35.57 -45.03 32.69
CA SER A 659 -36.53 -44.69 33.71
C SER A 659 -36.28 -45.51 34.99
N LYS A 660 -36.80 -44.99 36.11
CA LYS A 660 -36.91 -45.79 37.41
C LYS A 660 -37.83 -47.00 37.29
N GLU A 661 -38.83 -46.95 36.39
CA GLU A 661 -39.73 -48.05 36.08
C GLU A 661 -39.21 -48.91 34.93
N ARG A 662 -39.72 -50.12 34.78
CA ARG A 662 -39.32 -51.03 33.71
C ARG A 662 -39.84 -50.57 32.35
N VAL A 663 -38.91 -50.22 31.43
CA VAL A 663 -39.23 -49.83 30.07
C VAL A 663 -39.15 -51.02 29.13
N ASN A 664 -40.22 -51.28 28.37
CA ASN A 664 -40.30 -52.43 27.44
C ASN A 664 -39.72 -52.06 26.06
N ARG A 665 -39.92 -50.84 25.61
CA ARG A 665 -39.38 -50.30 24.35
C ARG A 665 -38.85 -48.89 24.57
N VAL A 666 -37.76 -48.56 23.92
CA VAL A 666 -37.11 -47.21 24.04
C VAL A 666 -38.06 -46.12 23.56
N GLU A 667 -38.85 -46.42 22.53
CA GLU A 667 -39.82 -45.48 21.94
C GLU A 667 -41.01 -45.18 22.88
N ASP A 668 -41.21 -45.96 23.95
CA ASP A 668 -42.24 -45.66 24.95
C ASP A 668 -41.82 -44.45 25.84
N VAL A 669 -40.55 -44.10 25.88
CA VAL A 669 -39.97 -43.05 26.73
C VAL A 669 -39.33 -41.92 25.94
N LEU A 670 -38.72 -42.20 24.77
CA LEU A 670 -37.98 -41.25 23.96
C LEU A 670 -38.40 -41.27 22.49
N THR A 671 -38.40 -40.09 21.87
CA THR A 671 -38.55 -39.94 20.44
C THR A 671 -37.31 -39.28 19.83
N LEU A 672 -37.12 -39.50 18.53
CA LEU A 672 -36.02 -38.81 17.81
C LEU A 672 -36.17 -37.29 17.90
N GLY A 673 -35.10 -36.61 18.30
CA GLY A 673 -35.08 -35.18 18.46
C GLY A 673 -35.34 -34.67 19.87
N ASP A 674 -35.78 -35.54 20.82
CA ASP A 674 -35.94 -35.15 22.21
C ASP A 674 -34.62 -34.69 22.84
N VAL A 675 -34.68 -33.65 23.64
CA VAL A 675 -33.54 -33.16 24.43
C VAL A 675 -33.75 -33.60 25.88
N VAL A 676 -32.84 -34.40 26.40
CA VAL A 676 -32.98 -35.01 27.73
C VAL A 676 -31.74 -34.82 28.60
N LYS A 677 -31.97 -34.67 29.91
CA LYS A 677 -30.90 -34.62 30.90
C LYS A 677 -30.46 -36.04 31.27
N VAL A 678 -29.15 -36.23 31.28
CA VAL A 678 -28.52 -37.49 31.64
C VAL A 678 -27.31 -37.27 32.53
N VAL A 679 -27.00 -38.26 33.36
CA VAL A 679 -25.77 -38.30 34.14
C VAL A 679 -24.78 -39.27 33.49
N CYS A 680 -23.54 -38.88 33.37
CA CYS A 680 -22.47 -39.74 32.87
C CYS A 680 -22.14 -40.83 33.88
N LEU A 681 -22.14 -42.09 33.46
CA LEU A 681 -21.77 -43.24 34.29
C LEU A 681 -20.28 -43.64 34.12
N GLY A 682 -19.55 -42.95 33.26
CA GLY A 682 -18.18 -43.30 32.87
C GLY A 682 -18.11 -44.28 31.71
N LYS A 683 -16.92 -44.85 31.45
CA LYS A 683 -16.67 -45.79 30.35
C LYS A 683 -17.13 -47.20 30.73
N ASP A 684 -17.85 -47.87 29.83
CA ASP A 684 -18.23 -49.27 29.96
C ASP A 684 -16.98 -50.18 29.74
N LYS A 685 -17.17 -51.50 29.91
CA LYS A 685 -16.14 -52.52 29.73
C LYS A 685 -15.54 -52.55 28.32
N MET A 686 -16.19 -51.92 27.36
CA MET A 686 -15.75 -51.81 25.97
C MET A 686 -15.19 -50.42 25.65
N GLY A 687 -14.98 -49.58 26.68
CA GLY A 687 -14.43 -48.22 26.54
C GLY A 687 -15.40 -47.15 26.03
N ARG A 688 -16.71 -47.48 25.88
CA ARG A 688 -17.74 -46.55 25.41
C ARG A 688 -18.35 -45.80 26.59
N ILE A 689 -18.62 -44.49 26.42
CA ILE A 689 -19.24 -43.66 27.45
C ILE A 689 -20.72 -44.01 27.55
N SER A 690 -21.19 -44.28 28.77
CA SER A 690 -22.60 -44.63 29.07
C SER A 690 -23.23 -43.56 29.95
N PHE A 691 -24.52 -43.36 29.76
CA PHE A 691 -25.33 -42.36 30.46
C PHE A 691 -26.60 -42.96 31.08
N SER A 692 -27.14 -42.23 32.04
CA SER A 692 -28.38 -42.60 32.72
C SER A 692 -29.31 -41.40 32.86
N MET A 693 -30.56 -41.57 32.48
CA MET A 693 -31.63 -40.60 32.75
C MET A 693 -32.20 -40.77 34.16
N LYS A 694 -32.30 -42.00 34.62
CA LYS A 694 -32.92 -42.33 35.93
C LYS A 694 -32.09 -41.88 37.13
N ASP A 695 -30.79 -41.69 36.95
CA ASP A 695 -29.85 -41.33 38.01
C ASP A 695 -29.59 -39.80 38.07
N VAL A 696 -30.31 -39.02 37.25
CA VAL A 696 -30.30 -37.55 37.33
C VAL A 696 -30.99 -37.16 38.64
N ALA A 697 -30.26 -36.43 39.52
CA ALA A 697 -30.84 -35.86 40.73
C ALA A 697 -31.90 -34.79 40.36
N GLU A 698 -33.06 -34.84 41.01
CA GLU A 698 -34.16 -33.87 40.80
C GLU A 698 -33.76 -32.45 41.17
#